data_979a9cbfa70c14709540f68d42f68222
#
_entry.id   979a9cbfa70c14709540f68d42f68222
#
_cell.length_a   1.000
_cell.length_b   1.000
_cell.length_c   1.000
_cell.angle_alpha   90.00
_cell.angle_beta   90.00
_cell.angle_gamma   90.00
#
_symmetry.space_group_name_H-M   'P 1'
#
loop_
_entity.id
_entity.type
_entity.pdbx_description
1 polymer ?
#
loop_
_entity_poly.entity_id
_entity_poly.type
_entity_poly.pdbx_seq_one_letter_code
_entity_poly.pdbx_strand_id
1 'polypeptide(L)'
;SGCATLFFAATGKGPVPRAAATANGTAVQQYACNSSQAQQWQIAATSGGFSQVDNRADATKAWDVTDVSTADSALVQLWTYSGGNNQQWQAVADSGGSYHFVNRNSGKCLDVPSASTADSVQLQQYTCNGTAAQSFFVNPVDATPPPGTPDLGPNVTVFDPSTPAATIQSSLNSAFSQQETNQFGTARKAFLFKPGTYDANANVGFYTQVAGLGLSPDDVNIRGAVHAEADWFQGNATQNFWRSAENLSVTPTGGSDRWAVSQAAPYRRMHLRGNLALDDGGWSSGGYMADTKIDGQVNSGSQQQWLSRNTEWGSWTGSNWNMVFVGSKNAPANSFPNPPYTTVAQAPVTREKPFLYVDSAGAWKVFVPSARTNSSGTTWSAGTPAGASLPLSDFFIVKPGATAAQMNDALAQGKNLLVTPGVYHLDQTLKVTRPDTVVLGLGLATLIPDNGITAMTVADVDGIQLAGLLIDAGTTNSAQLMEMGPSSSSADHSADPSSLHDVFFRIGGAGVGRATTSLTINSDDVIGDHLWLWRADHGSGVGWTSNTADTGLVVNGDDVTMYGLFVEHYQKYQTLWNGNGGRTYFYQNEMPYDPPNQAAWMNGSTQGYAAYKVANSVTSHQVYGFGSYCYFNVNSSVAAEHAIEAPNNANVKFKDMVTVSLGGTGTIRHVVNDRGGPSNSATNVANLVSYP
;
A
#
# COMPACT_ATOMS: atom_id res chain seq x y z
N SER A 1 -16.36 -30.16 1.02
CA SER A 1 -15.38 -30.26 2.11
C SER A 1 -14.05 -29.70 1.62
N GLY A 2 -13.74 -28.45 1.96
CA GLY A 2 -12.46 -27.83 1.64
C GLY A 2 -11.65 -27.63 2.91
N CYS A 3 -10.33 -27.60 2.82
CA CYS A 3 -9.48 -27.18 3.93
C CYS A 3 -9.62 -25.67 4.12
N ALA A 4 -9.87 -25.25 5.35
CA ALA A 4 -10.04 -23.86 5.69
C ALA A 4 -8.94 -23.38 6.65
N THR A 5 -8.50 -22.15 6.48
CA THR A 5 -7.75 -21.42 7.51
C THR A 5 -8.75 -20.66 8.36
N LEU A 6 -8.65 -20.82 9.66
CA LEU A 6 -9.53 -20.19 10.65
C LEU A 6 -8.79 -19.06 11.36
N PHE A 7 -9.46 -17.94 11.57
CA PHE A 7 -8.88 -16.80 12.26
C PHE A 7 -9.85 -16.26 13.29
N PHE A 8 -9.33 -15.91 14.46
CA PHE A 8 -10.11 -15.22 15.48
C PHE A 8 -10.41 -13.79 15.06
N ALA A 9 -11.66 -13.39 15.14
CA ALA A 9 -12.08 -12.03 14.82
C ALA A 9 -11.38 -10.97 15.69
N ALA A 10 -11.09 -11.30 16.94
CA ALA A 10 -10.44 -10.37 17.87
C ALA A 10 -8.94 -10.16 17.64
N THR A 11 -8.23 -11.16 17.09
CA THR A 11 -6.75 -11.15 17.10
C THR A 11 -6.12 -11.35 15.73
N GLY A 12 -6.88 -11.80 14.74
CA GLY A 12 -6.34 -12.23 13.44
C GLY A 12 -5.42 -13.45 13.51
N LYS A 13 -5.31 -14.11 14.67
CA LYS A 13 -4.50 -15.31 14.88
C LYS A 13 -5.30 -16.57 14.58
N GLY A 14 -4.61 -17.66 14.21
CA GLY A 14 -5.27 -18.93 13.88
C GLY A 14 -5.07 -20.01 14.93
N PRO A 15 -5.99 -21.00 15.02
CA PRO A 15 -5.78 -22.20 15.80
C PRO A 15 -4.66 -23.05 15.17
N VAL A 16 -3.76 -23.56 16.03
CA VAL A 16 -2.65 -24.40 15.63
C VAL A 16 -2.33 -25.42 16.72
N PRO A 17 -1.96 -26.66 16.37
CA PRO A 17 -1.39 -27.58 17.35
C PRO A 17 -0.06 -27.03 17.87
N ARG A 18 0.17 -27.13 19.16
CA ARG A 18 1.42 -26.68 19.78
C ARG A 18 2.64 -27.32 19.10
N ALA A 19 3.60 -26.48 18.70
CA ALA A 19 4.81 -26.88 17.98
C ALA A 19 4.55 -27.65 16.68
N ALA A 20 3.37 -27.46 16.06
CA ALA A 20 2.91 -28.21 14.89
C ALA A 20 2.92 -29.76 15.09
N ALA A 21 2.85 -30.23 16.33
CA ALA A 21 2.82 -31.65 16.63
C ALA A 21 1.45 -32.27 16.31
N THR A 22 1.44 -33.57 15.95
CA THR A 22 0.22 -34.29 15.59
C THR A 22 -0.14 -35.43 16.56
N ALA A 23 0.59 -35.56 17.67
CA ALA A 23 0.30 -36.57 18.68
C ALA A 23 -1.05 -36.30 19.40
N ASN A 24 -1.73 -37.39 19.80
CA ASN A 24 -2.91 -37.25 20.67
C ASN A 24 -2.58 -36.49 21.97
N GLY A 25 -3.47 -35.61 22.38
CA GLY A 25 -3.27 -34.74 23.53
C GLY A 25 -2.49 -33.44 23.24
N THR A 26 -2.07 -33.22 21.99
CA THR A 26 -1.44 -31.96 21.63
C THR A 26 -2.41 -30.81 21.79
N ALA A 27 -2.04 -29.78 22.55
CA ALA A 27 -2.85 -28.59 22.75
C ALA A 27 -3.15 -27.87 21.43
N VAL A 28 -4.39 -27.52 21.19
CA VAL A 28 -4.76 -26.59 20.13
C VAL A 28 -4.73 -25.19 20.73
N GLN A 29 -3.90 -24.31 20.18
CA GLN A 29 -3.64 -22.97 20.71
C GLN A 29 -3.82 -21.92 19.62
N GLN A 30 -4.06 -20.66 20.01
CA GLN A 30 -3.94 -19.56 19.05
C GLN A 30 -2.48 -19.20 18.82
N TYR A 31 -2.13 -18.83 17.61
CA TYR A 31 -0.79 -18.39 17.23
C TYR A 31 -0.84 -17.46 16.02
N ALA A 32 0.18 -16.61 15.88
CA ALA A 32 0.34 -15.78 14.69
C ALA A 32 0.30 -16.62 13.41
N CYS A 33 -0.41 -16.12 12.39
CA CYS A 33 -0.59 -16.85 11.14
C CYS A 33 0.72 -17.00 10.37
N ASN A 34 1.04 -18.24 9.96
CA ASN A 34 2.26 -18.58 9.24
C ASN A 34 2.02 -19.42 7.99
N SER A 35 0.75 -19.60 7.61
CA SER A 35 0.32 -20.36 6.41
C SER A 35 0.77 -21.83 6.37
N SER A 36 1.24 -22.40 7.48
CA SER A 36 1.63 -23.81 7.54
C SER A 36 0.41 -24.73 7.49
N GLN A 37 0.63 -25.99 7.07
CA GLN A 37 -0.43 -27.00 7.09
C GLN A 37 -0.98 -27.25 8.51
N ALA A 38 -0.17 -27.02 9.54
CA ALA A 38 -0.61 -27.12 10.93
C ALA A 38 -1.69 -26.08 11.31
N GLN A 39 -1.79 -24.98 10.59
CA GLN A 39 -2.83 -23.94 10.76
C GLN A 39 -4.02 -24.11 9.80
N GLN A 40 -4.04 -25.16 9.01
CA GLN A 40 -5.10 -25.42 8.03
C GLN A 40 -5.98 -26.56 8.52
N TRP A 41 -7.29 -26.38 8.39
CA TRP A 41 -8.29 -27.26 8.96
C TRP A 41 -9.30 -27.67 7.90
N GLN A 42 -9.65 -28.96 7.90
CA GLN A 42 -10.73 -29.47 7.08
C GLN A 42 -12.00 -29.58 7.93
N ILE A 43 -13.04 -28.90 7.49
CA ILE A 43 -14.36 -29.00 8.10
C ILE A 43 -15.15 -30.03 7.28
N ALA A 44 -15.27 -31.22 7.82
CA ALA A 44 -15.95 -32.34 7.15
C ALA A 44 -17.28 -32.61 7.85
N ALA A 45 -18.39 -32.56 7.07
CA ALA A 45 -19.74 -32.76 7.60
C ALA A 45 -19.91 -34.16 8.21
N THR A 46 -20.56 -34.18 9.36
CA THR A 46 -21.06 -35.40 10.02
C THR A 46 -22.60 -35.43 9.98
N SER A 47 -23.26 -35.91 10.98
CA SER A 47 -24.74 -35.94 11.03
C SER A 47 -25.33 -34.77 11.80
N GLY A 48 -26.55 -34.36 11.47
CA GLY A 48 -27.33 -33.40 12.23
C GLY A 48 -26.80 -31.95 12.17
N GLY A 49 -26.09 -31.59 11.08
CA GLY A 49 -25.55 -30.22 10.92
C GLY A 49 -24.22 -29.97 11.65
N PHE A 50 -23.60 -31.01 12.19
CA PHE A 50 -22.29 -30.97 12.82
C PHE A 50 -21.18 -31.38 11.84
N SER A 51 -19.96 -31.04 12.18
CA SER A 51 -18.75 -31.36 11.41
C SER A 51 -17.63 -31.78 12.35
N GLN A 52 -16.74 -32.65 11.87
CA GLN A 52 -15.40 -32.80 12.45
C GLN A 52 -14.49 -31.71 11.87
N VAL A 53 -13.50 -31.26 12.65
CA VAL A 53 -12.55 -30.24 12.23
C VAL A 53 -11.14 -30.85 12.32
N ASP A 54 -10.66 -31.33 11.17
CA ASP A 54 -9.44 -32.12 11.06
C ASP A 54 -8.24 -31.24 10.72
N ASN A 55 -7.07 -31.59 11.25
CA ASN A 55 -5.85 -30.86 10.94
C ASN A 55 -5.27 -31.30 9.59
N ARG A 56 -4.89 -30.36 8.73
CA ARG A 56 -4.32 -30.68 7.41
C ARG A 56 -2.96 -31.38 7.46
N ALA A 57 -2.17 -31.15 8.52
CA ALA A 57 -0.88 -31.84 8.69
C ALA A 57 -1.05 -33.31 9.05
N ASP A 58 -2.20 -33.70 9.65
CA ASP A 58 -2.59 -35.07 9.92
C ASP A 58 -4.13 -35.16 9.96
N ALA A 59 -4.73 -35.52 8.85
CA ALA A 59 -6.19 -35.57 8.68
C ALA A 59 -6.89 -36.65 9.54
N THR A 60 -6.16 -37.46 10.28
CA THR A 60 -6.73 -38.39 11.28
C THR A 60 -7.00 -37.75 12.63
N LYS A 61 -6.57 -36.48 12.80
CA LYS A 61 -6.62 -35.74 14.04
C LYS A 61 -7.63 -34.59 13.96
N ALA A 62 -8.56 -34.59 14.89
CA ALA A 62 -9.61 -33.56 14.97
C ALA A 62 -9.51 -32.75 16.28
N TRP A 63 -10.22 -31.61 16.30
CA TRP A 63 -10.48 -30.90 17.56
C TRP A 63 -11.28 -31.75 18.53
N ASP A 64 -10.76 -31.91 19.71
CA ASP A 64 -11.30 -32.77 20.75
C ASP A 64 -11.38 -31.98 22.07
N VAL A 65 -12.54 -31.97 22.71
CA VAL A 65 -12.65 -31.48 24.07
C VAL A 65 -12.17 -32.54 25.03
N THR A 66 -11.14 -32.22 25.82
CA THR A 66 -10.50 -33.15 26.77
C THR A 66 -11.52 -33.82 27.69
N ASP A 67 -11.30 -35.14 27.95
CA ASP A 67 -12.07 -35.96 28.89
C ASP A 67 -13.60 -36.00 28.59
N VAL A 68 -14.00 -35.71 27.35
CA VAL A 68 -15.43 -35.62 26.96
C VAL A 68 -16.19 -34.63 27.87
N SER A 69 -15.51 -33.62 28.39
CA SER A 69 -16.03 -32.68 29.38
C SER A 69 -17.16 -31.82 28.80
N THR A 70 -18.15 -31.49 29.66
CA THR A 70 -19.19 -30.49 29.38
C THR A 70 -19.01 -29.21 30.16
N ALA A 71 -17.94 -29.08 30.95
CA ALA A 71 -17.67 -27.93 31.79
C ALA A 71 -17.13 -26.73 30.98
N ASP A 72 -17.36 -25.51 31.48
CA ASP A 72 -16.63 -24.33 31.02
C ASP A 72 -15.15 -24.49 31.29
N SER A 73 -14.33 -23.89 30.43
CA SER A 73 -12.88 -23.90 30.48
C SER A 73 -12.23 -25.29 30.23
N ALA A 74 -13.00 -26.29 29.78
CA ALA A 74 -12.40 -27.54 29.31
C ALA A 74 -11.57 -27.27 28.06
N LEU A 75 -10.35 -27.77 28.03
CA LEU A 75 -9.36 -27.47 27.02
C LEU A 75 -9.62 -28.23 25.70
N VAL A 76 -9.20 -27.64 24.61
CA VAL A 76 -9.26 -28.27 23.29
C VAL A 76 -7.86 -28.78 22.89
N GLN A 77 -7.84 -30.02 22.42
CA GLN A 77 -6.64 -30.74 22.01
C GLN A 77 -6.83 -31.37 20.64
N LEU A 78 -5.74 -31.87 20.03
CA LEU A 78 -5.81 -32.81 18.92
C LEU A 78 -5.99 -34.23 19.47
N TRP A 79 -6.90 -34.94 18.86
CA TRP A 79 -7.07 -36.37 19.14
C TRP A 79 -7.49 -37.14 17.89
N THR A 80 -7.13 -38.42 17.78
CA THR A 80 -7.61 -39.25 16.71
C THR A 80 -9.14 -39.23 16.66
N TYR A 81 -9.70 -38.95 15.51
CA TYR A 81 -11.16 -38.87 15.36
C TYR A 81 -11.80 -40.24 15.58
N SER A 82 -12.69 -40.33 16.50
CA SER A 82 -13.42 -41.57 16.86
C SER A 82 -14.93 -41.48 16.68
N GLY A 83 -15.42 -40.29 16.22
CA GLY A 83 -16.86 -40.06 16.06
C GLY A 83 -17.55 -39.62 17.34
N GLY A 84 -16.82 -39.33 18.41
CA GLY A 84 -17.37 -38.81 19.67
C GLY A 84 -18.04 -37.44 19.50
N ASN A 85 -19.08 -37.18 20.29
CA ASN A 85 -19.77 -35.87 20.24
C ASN A 85 -18.86 -34.72 20.68
N ASN A 86 -17.86 -34.94 21.54
CA ASN A 86 -16.86 -33.97 21.94
C ASN A 86 -15.88 -33.58 20.82
N GLN A 87 -15.89 -34.32 19.71
CA GLN A 87 -15.09 -34.07 18.52
C GLN A 87 -15.89 -33.49 17.35
N GLN A 88 -17.15 -33.16 17.60
CA GLN A 88 -18.03 -32.63 16.58
C GLN A 88 -18.52 -31.21 16.91
N TRP A 89 -18.49 -30.35 15.90
CA TRP A 89 -18.73 -28.94 16.05
C TRP A 89 -19.69 -28.43 14.99
N GLN A 90 -20.60 -27.56 15.37
CA GLN A 90 -21.45 -26.85 14.43
C GLN A 90 -20.91 -25.45 14.20
N ALA A 91 -20.58 -25.14 12.95
CA ALA A 91 -20.28 -23.76 12.55
C ALA A 91 -21.58 -23.00 12.37
N VAL A 92 -21.83 -22.03 13.21
CA VAL A 92 -23.02 -21.16 13.20
C VAL A 92 -22.60 -19.78 12.71
N ALA A 93 -23.27 -19.29 11.66
CA ALA A 93 -22.97 -17.98 11.10
C ALA A 93 -23.41 -16.84 12.02
N ASP A 94 -22.53 -15.87 12.21
CA ASP A 94 -22.80 -14.62 12.92
C ASP A 94 -23.08 -13.46 11.94
N SER A 95 -23.56 -12.34 12.45
CA SER A 95 -23.63 -11.12 11.68
C SER A 95 -22.19 -10.64 11.33
N GLY A 96 -21.97 -10.22 10.09
CA GLY A 96 -20.63 -9.76 9.63
C GLY A 96 -19.77 -10.82 8.98
N GLY A 97 -20.29 -12.04 8.72
CA GLY A 97 -19.61 -13.09 7.96
C GLY A 97 -18.62 -13.93 8.78
N SER A 98 -18.62 -13.78 10.09
CA SER A 98 -17.91 -14.67 11.01
C SER A 98 -18.79 -15.86 11.42
N TYR A 99 -18.17 -16.79 12.13
CA TYR A 99 -18.81 -18.00 12.64
C TYR A 99 -18.38 -18.23 14.09
N HIS A 100 -19.26 -18.81 14.90
CA HIS A 100 -18.84 -19.48 16.12
C HIS A 100 -19.04 -20.99 16.01
N PHE A 101 -18.21 -21.74 16.72
CA PHE A 101 -18.21 -23.22 16.66
C PHE A 101 -18.79 -23.78 17.96
N VAL A 102 -19.95 -24.45 17.86
CA VAL A 102 -20.67 -25.03 18.99
C VAL A 102 -20.36 -26.53 19.09
N ASN A 103 -19.85 -26.99 20.24
CA ASN A 103 -19.54 -28.38 20.47
C ASN A 103 -20.82 -29.20 20.66
N ARG A 104 -20.91 -30.35 19.96
CA ARG A 104 -22.10 -31.22 19.96
C ARG A 104 -22.39 -31.83 21.35
N ASN A 105 -21.35 -32.13 22.14
CA ASN A 105 -21.48 -32.78 23.44
C ASN A 105 -21.97 -31.81 24.53
N SER A 106 -21.45 -30.59 24.51
CA SER A 106 -21.65 -29.63 25.59
C SER A 106 -22.59 -28.47 25.25
N GLY A 107 -22.83 -28.21 23.96
CA GLY A 107 -23.52 -27.01 23.51
C GLY A 107 -22.75 -25.71 23.75
N LYS A 108 -21.46 -25.78 24.10
CA LYS A 108 -20.57 -24.64 24.37
C LYS A 108 -19.78 -24.24 23.13
N CYS A 109 -19.32 -22.97 23.13
CA CYS A 109 -18.54 -22.39 22.03
C CYS A 109 -17.04 -22.61 22.22
N LEU A 110 -16.34 -22.80 21.09
CA LEU A 110 -14.89 -22.69 21.04
C LEU A 110 -14.50 -21.26 21.42
N ASP A 111 -13.51 -21.12 22.31
CA ASP A 111 -13.23 -19.87 22.99
C ASP A 111 -11.73 -19.67 23.24
N VAL A 112 -11.29 -18.40 23.13
CA VAL A 112 -9.97 -17.99 23.56
C VAL A 112 -10.04 -17.55 25.03
N PRO A 113 -9.38 -18.24 25.98
CA PRO A 113 -9.44 -17.91 27.40
C PRO A 113 -9.18 -16.42 27.66
N SER A 114 -10.07 -15.78 28.43
CA SER A 114 -9.99 -14.37 28.83
C SER A 114 -9.84 -13.38 27.67
N ALA A 115 -10.30 -13.74 26.46
CA ALA A 115 -10.10 -12.95 25.24
C ALA A 115 -8.64 -12.55 24.99
N SER A 116 -7.70 -13.42 25.39
CA SER A 116 -6.25 -13.14 25.29
C SER A 116 -5.81 -12.88 23.86
N THR A 117 -4.90 -11.92 23.69
CA THR A 117 -4.25 -11.62 22.42
C THR A 117 -2.86 -12.24 22.29
N ALA A 118 -2.38 -12.98 23.30
CA ALA A 118 -1.05 -13.57 23.30
C ALA A 118 -0.96 -14.82 22.42
N ASP A 119 0.23 -15.10 21.87
CA ASP A 119 0.51 -16.38 21.23
C ASP A 119 0.58 -17.52 22.27
N SER A 120 0.38 -18.74 21.79
CA SER A 120 0.47 -19.98 22.58
C SER A 120 -0.61 -20.15 23.65
N VAL A 121 -1.70 -19.40 23.58
CA VAL A 121 -2.85 -19.58 24.46
C VAL A 121 -3.66 -20.78 23.97
N GLN A 122 -3.78 -21.82 24.80
CA GLN A 122 -4.58 -23.00 24.48
C GLN A 122 -6.06 -22.64 24.45
N LEU A 123 -6.76 -23.12 23.44
CA LEU A 123 -8.20 -22.92 23.28
C LEU A 123 -9.00 -23.78 24.28
N GLN A 124 -10.18 -23.33 24.60
CA GLN A 124 -11.13 -24.00 25.50
C GLN A 124 -12.53 -24.02 24.87
N GLN A 125 -13.43 -24.74 25.47
CA GLN A 125 -14.85 -24.48 25.31
C GLN A 125 -15.35 -23.61 26.46
N TYR A 126 -16.32 -22.74 26.17
CA TYR A 126 -16.95 -21.87 27.15
C TYR A 126 -18.41 -21.60 26.79
N THR A 127 -19.24 -21.27 27.75
CA THR A 127 -20.62 -20.83 27.49
C THR A 127 -20.65 -19.78 26.39
N CYS A 128 -21.48 -20.01 25.36
CA CYS A 128 -21.57 -19.08 24.23
C CYS A 128 -22.07 -17.71 24.70
N ASN A 129 -21.29 -16.66 24.42
CA ASN A 129 -21.55 -15.31 24.93
C ASN A 129 -21.51 -14.23 23.83
N GLY A 130 -21.29 -14.62 22.55
CA GLY A 130 -21.31 -13.72 21.40
C GLY A 130 -20.14 -12.72 21.35
N THR A 131 -19.08 -12.94 22.13
CA THR A 131 -17.90 -12.06 22.11
C THR A 131 -16.95 -12.41 20.98
N ALA A 132 -16.06 -11.48 20.63
CA ALA A 132 -15.03 -11.68 19.61
C ALA A 132 -14.04 -12.82 19.96
N ALA A 133 -13.94 -13.23 21.23
CA ALA A 133 -13.15 -14.40 21.64
C ALA A 133 -13.72 -15.74 21.14
N GLN A 134 -14.96 -15.75 20.71
CA GLN A 134 -15.67 -16.93 20.19
C GLN A 134 -16.02 -16.81 18.71
N SER A 135 -15.60 -15.74 18.05
CA SER A 135 -15.92 -15.44 16.66
C SER A 135 -14.73 -15.71 15.75
N PHE A 136 -14.96 -16.38 14.62
CA PHE A 136 -13.95 -16.83 13.68
C PHE A 136 -14.31 -16.48 12.25
N PHE A 137 -13.34 -16.07 11.46
CA PHE A 137 -13.48 -16.05 10.01
C PHE A 137 -12.94 -17.36 9.43
N VAL A 138 -13.64 -17.87 8.43
CA VAL A 138 -13.27 -19.09 7.70
C VAL A 138 -12.81 -18.69 6.31
N ASN A 139 -11.50 -18.85 6.02
CA ASN A 139 -10.93 -18.56 4.72
C ASN A 139 -10.62 -19.89 4.01
N PRO A 140 -11.38 -20.28 2.97
CA PRO A 140 -11.10 -21.51 2.23
C PRO A 140 -9.71 -21.46 1.58
N VAL A 141 -8.84 -22.42 1.93
CA VAL A 141 -7.45 -22.52 1.37
C VAL A 141 -7.44 -23.21 0.02
N ASP A 142 -8.45 -24.04 -0.24
CA ASP A 142 -8.62 -24.77 -1.48
C ASP A 142 -9.82 -24.24 -2.28
N ALA A 143 -10.11 -22.93 -2.19
CA ALA A 143 -11.01 -22.30 -3.15
C ALA A 143 -10.42 -22.57 -4.54
N THR A 144 -11.03 -23.46 -5.28
CA THR A 144 -10.60 -23.74 -6.64
C THR A 144 -10.68 -22.43 -7.42
N PRO A 145 -9.55 -21.90 -7.91
CA PRO A 145 -9.60 -20.68 -8.71
C PRO A 145 -10.55 -20.89 -9.88
N PRO A 146 -11.21 -19.84 -10.39
CA PRO A 146 -12.01 -19.94 -11.58
C PRO A 146 -11.23 -20.62 -12.72
N PRO A 147 -11.88 -21.45 -13.58
CA PRO A 147 -11.20 -22.13 -14.66
C PRO A 147 -10.37 -21.19 -15.52
N GLY A 148 -9.15 -21.61 -15.90
CA GLY A 148 -8.23 -20.82 -16.70
C GLY A 148 -7.44 -19.76 -15.90
N THR A 149 -7.56 -19.74 -14.57
CA THR A 149 -6.72 -18.87 -13.72
C THR A 149 -5.30 -19.44 -13.67
N PRO A 150 -4.27 -18.61 -13.98
CA PRO A 150 -2.88 -19.03 -13.80
C PRO A 150 -2.54 -19.19 -12.32
N ASP A 151 -1.46 -19.90 -12.03
CA ASP A 151 -0.92 -19.98 -10.66
C ASP A 151 -0.26 -18.65 -10.29
N LEU A 152 -0.98 -17.80 -9.55
CA LEU A 152 -0.53 -16.52 -9.05
C LEU A 152 0.02 -16.58 -7.61
N GLY A 153 0.27 -17.78 -7.11
CA GLY A 153 0.74 -18.00 -5.74
C GLY A 153 -0.37 -17.96 -4.69
N PRO A 154 -0.01 -18.16 -3.42
CA PRO A 154 -0.98 -18.40 -2.34
C PRO A 154 -1.69 -17.14 -1.84
N ASN A 155 -1.20 -15.94 -2.19
CA ASN A 155 -1.66 -14.68 -1.63
C ASN A 155 -2.57 -13.88 -2.59
N VAL A 156 -2.91 -14.45 -3.73
CA VAL A 156 -3.86 -13.90 -4.70
C VAL A 156 -5.14 -14.71 -4.67
N THR A 157 -6.26 -14.01 -4.49
CA THR A 157 -7.60 -14.60 -4.60
C THR A 157 -8.29 -14.01 -5.83
N VAL A 158 -8.76 -14.86 -6.72
CA VAL A 158 -9.50 -14.45 -7.92
C VAL A 158 -10.96 -14.83 -7.78
N PHE A 159 -11.85 -13.89 -8.00
CA PHE A 159 -13.29 -14.09 -8.04
C PHE A 159 -13.81 -13.95 -9.47
N ASP A 160 -14.83 -14.72 -9.79
CA ASP A 160 -15.64 -14.54 -10.98
C ASP A 160 -17.14 -14.42 -10.62
N PRO A 161 -18.03 -14.06 -11.58
CA PRO A 161 -19.44 -13.89 -11.27
C PRO A 161 -20.15 -15.15 -10.76
N SER A 162 -19.55 -16.33 -10.92
CA SER A 162 -20.09 -17.59 -10.37
C SER A 162 -19.71 -17.81 -8.90
N THR A 163 -18.74 -17.06 -8.38
CA THR A 163 -18.34 -17.16 -6.97
C THR A 163 -19.47 -16.66 -6.09
N PRO A 164 -19.96 -17.46 -5.12
CA PRO A 164 -21.02 -17.02 -4.24
C PRO A 164 -20.66 -15.77 -3.46
N ALA A 165 -21.58 -14.83 -3.35
CA ALA A 165 -21.37 -13.56 -2.65
C ALA A 165 -20.93 -13.76 -1.19
N ALA A 166 -21.46 -14.77 -0.50
CA ALA A 166 -21.04 -15.13 0.85
C ALA A 166 -19.57 -15.57 0.93
N THR A 167 -19.09 -16.29 -0.07
CA THR A 167 -17.69 -16.72 -0.15
C THR A 167 -16.76 -15.51 -0.39
N ILE A 168 -17.14 -14.62 -1.30
CA ILE A 168 -16.40 -13.38 -1.55
C ILE A 168 -16.32 -12.56 -0.25
N GLN A 169 -17.44 -12.33 0.40
CA GLN A 169 -17.49 -11.51 1.61
C GLN A 169 -16.70 -12.12 2.76
N SER A 170 -16.78 -13.43 2.95
CA SER A 170 -16.00 -14.15 3.97
C SER A 170 -14.49 -14.02 3.73
N SER A 171 -14.05 -14.15 2.49
CA SER A 171 -12.63 -13.97 2.12
C SER A 171 -12.14 -12.54 2.39
N LEU A 172 -12.93 -11.53 2.02
CA LEU A 172 -12.60 -10.12 2.25
C LEU A 172 -12.55 -9.80 3.75
N ASN A 173 -13.54 -10.26 4.53
CA ASN A 173 -13.59 -10.04 5.97
C ASN A 173 -12.42 -10.69 6.70
N SER A 174 -12.07 -11.92 6.33
CA SER A 174 -10.94 -12.64 6.89
C SER A 174 -9.62 -11.90 6.65
N ALA A 175 -9.40 -11.42 5.43
CA ALA A 175 -8.23 -10.63 5.10
C ALA A 175 -8.18 -9.31 5.87
N PHE A 176 -9.29 -8.61 5.94
CA PHE A 176 -9.38 -7.34 6.68
C PHE A 176 -9.08 -7.54 8.17
N SER A 177 -9.64 -8.55 8.78
CA SER A 177 -9.36 -8.89 10.19
C SER A 177 -7.88 -9.10 10.47
N GLN A 178 -7.12 -9.69 9.52
CA GLN A 178 -5.69 -9.84 9.63
C GLN A 178 -4.91 -8.55 9.38
N GLN A 179 -5.39 -7.73 8.46
CA GLN A 179 -4.64 -6.63 7.87
C GLN A 179 -5.02 -5.25 8.41
N GLU A 180 -6.09 -5.14 9.19
CA GLU A 180 -6.56 -3.84 9.70
C GLU A 180 -5.48 -3.09 10.48
N THR A 181 -4.74 -3.80 11.35
CA THR A 181 -3.69 -3.22 12.19
C THR A 181 -2.27 -3.71 11.85
N ASN A 182 -2.13 -4.44 10.74
CA ASN A 182 -0.87 -5.11 10.36
C ASN A 182 0.11 -4.16 9.66
N GLN A 183 0.42 -3.05 10.29
CA GLN A 183 1.23 -1.97 9.69
C GLN A 183 2.64 -2.42 9.27
N PHE A 184 3.27 -3.34 10.00
CA PHE A 184 4.65 -3.76 9.75
C PHE A 184 4.82 -5.27 9.58
N GLY A 185 3.73 -6.00 9.43
CA GLY A 185 3.79 -7.45 9.21
C GLY A 185 4.18 -7.82 7.79
N THR A 186 4.33 -9.13 7.56
CA THR A 186 4.81 -9.68 6.28
C THR A 186 3.69 -10.16 5.35
N ALA A 187 2.44 -10.24 5.84
CA ALA A 187 1.33 -10.68 5.00
C ALA A 187 1.03 -9.66 3.89
N ARG A 188 0.88 -10.15 2.69
CA ARG A 188 0.56 -9.38 1.48
C ARG A 188 -0.60 -10.07 0.78
N LYS A 189 -1.61 -9.34 0.31
CA LYS A 189 -2.81 -9.91 -0.29
C LYS A 189 -3.29 -9.12 -1.50
N ALA A 190 -3.78 -9.84 -2.52
CA ALA A 190 -4.49 -9.23 -3.65
C ALA A 190 -5.80 -9.96 -3.90
N PHE A 191 -6.89 -9.19 -4.02
CA PHE A 191 -8.20 -9.67 -4.43
C PHE A 191 -8.50 -9.14 -5.83
N LEU A 192 -8.65 -10.04 -6.78
CA LEU A 192 -8.84 -9.72 -8.19
C LEU A 192 -10.20 -10.21 -8.67
N PHE A 193 -10.96 -9.31 -9.28
CA PHE A 193 -12.32 -9.58 -9.75
C PHE A 193 -12.34 -9.65 -11.27
N LYS A 194 -12.70 -10.80 -11.85
CA LYS A 194 -12.95 -10.93 -13.28
C LYS A 194 -14.12 -10.06 -13.71
N PRO A 195 -14.23 -9.69 -15.02
CA PRO A 195 -15.37 -8.91 -15.51
C PRO A 195 -16.71 -9.45 -15.06
N GLY A 196 -17.58 -8.58 -14.56
CA GLY A 196 -18.89 -8.90 -14.04
C GLY A 196 -19.34 -7.98 -12.91
N THR A 197 -20.50 -8.30 -12.33
CA THR A 197 -21.08 -7.55 -11.21
C THR A 197 -21.09 -8.41 -9.96
N TYR A 198 -20.73 -7.81 -8.82
CA TYR A 198 -20.57 -8.50 -7.55
C TYR A 198 -21.26 -7.73 -6.43
N ASP A 199 -21.86 -8.46 -5.47
CA ASP A 199 -22.35 -7.91 -4.22
C ASP A 199 -21.25 -8.13 -3.17
N ALA A 200 -20.57 -7.06 -2.77
CA ALA A 200 -19.46 -7.15 -1.83
C ALA A 200 -19.21 -5.82 -1.10
N ASN A 201 -18.71 -5.94 0.11
CA ASN A 201 -18.17 -4.82 0.89
C ASN A 201 -16.72 -5.14 1.22
N ALA A 202 -15.78 -4.50 0.50
CA ALA A 202 -14.37 -4.68 0.68
C ALA A 202 -13.79 -3.55 1.54
N ASN A 203 -13.56 -3.82 2.82
CA ASN A 203 -12.77 -2.96 3.68
C ASN A 203 -11.28 -3.30 3.47
N VAL A 204 -10.48 -2.32 3.05
CA VAL A 204 -9.11 -2.53 2.60
C VAL A 204 -8.14 -2.20 3.72
N GLY A 205 -7.44 -3.21 4.22
CA GLY A 205 -6.40 -3.08 5.25
C GLY A 205 -5.00 -2.90 4.68
N PHE A 206 -4.00 -2.96 5.55
CA PHE A 206 -2.58 -2.88 5.15
C PHE A 206 -2.22 -3.99 4.16
N TYR A 207 -1.35 -3.68 3.22
CA TYR A 207 -0.80 -4.61 2.22
C TYR A 207 -1.87 -5.42 1.50
N THR A 208 -3.00 -4.79 1.26
CA THR A 208 -4.13 -5.38 0.55
C THR A 208 -4.44 -4.56 -0.69
N GLN A 209 -4.50 -5.24 -1.81
CA GLN A 209 -4.95 -4.69 -3.09
C GLN A 209 -6.31 -5.26 -3.45
N VAL A 210 -7.25 -4.41 -3.82
CA VAL A 210 -8.53 -4.79 -4.44
C VAL A 210 -8.54 -4.23 -5.84
N ALA A 211 -8.62 -5.09 -6.85
CA ALA A 211 -8.52 -4.68 -8.25
C ALA A 211 -9.48 -5.44 -9.17
N GLY A 212 -9.95 -4.78 -10.20
CA GLY A 212 -10.67 -5.38 -11.29
C GLY A 212 -9.74 -5.92 -12.36
N LEU A 213 -10.17 -6.99 -13.04
CA LEU A 213 -9.48 -7.63 -14.16
C LEU A 213 -10.14 -7.30 -15.50
N GLY A 214 -10.79 -6.15 -15.61
CA GLY A 214 -11.33 -5.66 -16.87
C GLY A 214 -10.35 -4.77 -17.62
N LEU A 215 -10.55 -4.61 -18.92
CA LEU A 215 -9.82 -3.63 -19.73
C LEU A 215 -10.30 -2.19 -19.42
N SER A 216 -11.55 -2.05 -18.99
CA SER A 216 -12.13 -0.82 -18.46
C SER A 216 -12.52 -1.01 -17.00
N PRO A 217 -12.44 0.03 -16.15
CA PRO A 217 -13.02 -0.02 -14.80
C PRO A 217 -14.48 -0.45 -14.77
N ASP A 218 -15.25 -0.07 -15.80
CA ASP A 218 -16.66 -0.39 -15.90
C ASP A 218 -16.98 -1.87 -16.21
N ASP A 219 -15.95 -2.65 -16.57
CA ASP A 219 -16.11 -4.08 -16.79
C ASP A 219 -16.34 -4.86 -15.50
N VAL A 220 -15.95 -4.28 -14.36
CA VAL A 220 -16.12 -4.87 -13.02
C VAL A 220 -16.90 -3.89 -12.15
N ASN A 221 -18.10 -4.28 -11.72
CA ASN A 221 -18.90 -3.45 -10.83
C ASN A 221 -19.13 -4.11 -9.47
N ILE A 222 -18.69 -3.45 -8.41
CA ILE A 222 -18.94 -3.85 -7.03
C ILE A 222 -20.16 -3.07 -6.52
N ARG A 223 -21.25 -3.78 -6.23
CA ARG A 223 -22.41 -3.19 -5.54
C ARG A 223 -22.20 -3.38 -4.05
N GLY A 224 -21.99 -2.30 -3.33
CA GLY A 224 -21.68 -2.32 -1.91
C GLY A 224 -20.66 -1.26 -1.55
N ALA A 225 -19.39 -1.64 -1.39
CA ALA A 225 -18.32 -0.69 -1.11
C ALA A 225 -16.94 -1.29 -1.44
N VAL A 226 -15.99 -0.41 -1.79
CA VAL A 226 -14.54 -0.65 -1.71
C VAL A 226 -13.98 0.53 -0.96
N HIS A 227 -13.63 0.33 0.31
CA HIS A 227 -13.39 1.44 1.21
C HIS A 227 -12.22 1.19 2.16
N ALA A 228 -11.69 2.27 2.73
CA ALA A 228 -10.72 2.24 3.82
C ALA A 228 -11.26 3.10 4.96
N GLU A 229 -11.37 2.48 6.13
CA GLU A 229 -11.80 3.12 7.38
C GLU A 229 -10.60 3.27 8.32
N ALA A 230 -10.74 4.16 9.31
CA ALA A 230 -9.70 4.38 10.32
C ALA A 230 -10.19 4.03 11.74
N ASP A 231 -11.13 3.11 11.86
CA ASP A 231 -11.73 2.71 13.14
C ASP A 231 -10.69 2.19 14.14
N TRP A 232 -9.69 1.45 13.65
CA TRP A 232 -8.62 0.90 14.48
C TRP A 232 -7.80 1.98 15.20
N PHE A 233 -7.82 3.21 14.70
CA PHE A 233 -7.10 4.36 15.26
C PHE A 233 -8.04 5.53 15.53
N GLN A 234 -9.29 5.24 15.89
CA GLN A 234 -10.32 6.21 16.32
C GLN A 234 -10.61 7.30 15.27
N GLY A 235 -10.66 6.91 14.01
CA GLY A 235 -10.91 7.82 12.89
C GLY A 235 -9.67 8.54 12.36
N ASN A 236 -8.51 8.38 13.01
CA ASN A 236 -7.25 8.95 12.56
C ASN A 236 -6.63 8.08 11.46
N ALA A 237 -6.63 8.59 10.24
CA ALA A 237 -6.10 7.91 9.05
C ALA A 237 -4.63 8.21 8.75
N THR A 238 -3.91 8.91 9.63
CA THR A 238 -2.51 9.30 9.38
C THR A 238 -1.55 8.12 9.28
N GLN A 239 -1.97 6.92 9.66
CA GLN A 239 -1.20 5.68 9.52
C GLN A 239 -1.85 4.65 8.59
N ASN A 240 -2.89 5.02 7.83
CA ASN A 240 -3.50 4.14 6.82
C ASN A 240 -2.69 4.14 5.52
N PHE A 241 -1.59 3.39 5.54
CA PHE A 241 -0.63 3.27 4.45
C PHE A 241 -0.80 1.96 3.66
N TRP A 242 -0.01 1.79 2.61
CA TRP A 242 0.26 0.55 1.87
C TRP A 242 -0.98 -0.29 1.59
N ARG A 243 -1.88 0.26 0.80
CA ARG A 243 -3.09 -0.41 0.30
C ARG A 243 -3.48 0.17 -1.05
N SER A 244 -4.34 -0.50 -1.80
CA SER A 244 -4.81 0.06 -3.06
C SER A 244 -6.20 -0.42 -3.47
N ALA A 245 -6.91 0.44 -4.20
CA ALA A 245 -8.11 0.13 -4.95
C ALA A 245 -7.90 0.57 -6.39
N GLU A 246 -8.03 -0.34 -7.34
CA GLU A 246 -7.70 -0.05 -8.74
C GLU A 246 -8.61 -0.77 -9.74
N ASN A 247 -8.83 -0.11 -10.88
CA ASN A 247 -9.38 -0.67 -12.09
C ASN A 247 -10.73 -1.39 -11.89
N LEU A 248 -11.65 -0.77 -11.15
CA LEU A 248 -13.00 -1.26 -11.00
C LEU A 248 -14.00 -0.14 -10.76
N SER A 249 -15.29 -0.41 -10.96
CA SER A 249 -16.36 0.50 -10.60
C SER A 249 -17.05 0.06 -9.32
N VAL A 250 -17.58 1.03 -8.59
CA VAL A 250 -18.33 0.82 -7.35
C VAL A 250 -19.66 1.53 -7.44
N THR A 251 -20.74 0.79 -7.18
CA THR A 251 -22.06 1.36 -6.92
C THR A 251 -22.29 1.29 -5.40
N PRO A 252 -22.02 2.38 -4.67
CA PRO A 252 -21.97 2.32 -3.22
C PRO A 252 -23.38 2.22 -2.61
N THR A 253 -23.52 1.38 -1.60
CA THR A 253 -24.74 1.32 -0.79
C THR A 253 -24.94 2.68 -0.09
N GLY A 254 -26.12 3.26 -0.23
CA GLY A 254 -26.42 4.58 0.34
C GLY A 254 -25.81 5.76 -0.45
N GLY A 255 -25.22 5.51 -1.60
CA GLY A 255 -24.75 6.55 -2.53
C GLY A 255 -23.41 7.20 -2.17
N SER A 256 -22.71 6.71 -1.14
CA SER A 256 -21.40 7.24 -0.73
C SER A 256 -20.43 6.13 -0.37
N ASP A 257 -19.16 6.35 -0.62
CA ASP A 257 -18.06 5.49 -0.22
C ASP A 257 -16.95 6.30 0.48
N ARG A 258 -15.97 5.64 1.09
CA ARG A 258 -14.90 6.29 1.85
C ARG A 258 -13.53 5.72 1.47
N TRP A 259 -12.57 6.61 1.36
CA TRP A 259 -11.15 6.25 1.20
C TRP A 259 -10.33 7.08 2.18
N ALA A 260 -10.39 6.70 3.47
CA ALA A 260 -9.70 7.40 4.56
C ALA A 260 -8.28 6.86 4.70
N VAL A 261 -7.36 7.46 3.94
CA VAL A 261 -5.98 7.01 3.81
C VAL A 261 -5.00 8.15 3.90
N SER A 262 -3.75 7.79 4.02
CA SER A 262 -2.59 8.67 3.90
C SER A 262 -1.65 8.15 2.80
N GLN A 263 -0.34 8.25 2.96
CA GLN A 263 0.63 7.92 1.92
C GLN A 263 0.54 6.45 1.46
N ALA A 264 0.97 6.19 0.24
CA ALA A 264 1.07 4.85 -0.35
C ALA A 264 -0.26 4.09 -0.43
N ALA A 265 -1.35 4.80 -0.67
CA ALA A 265 -2.67 4.22 -0.76
C ALA A 265 -3.45 4.77 -1.98
N PRO A 266 -3.06 4.41 -3.21
CA PRO A 266 -3.64 4.98 -4.42
C PRO A 266 -5.10 4.55 -4.62
N TYR A 267 -5.92 5.49 -5.06
CA TYR A 267 -7.24 5.29 -5.63
C TYR A 267 -7.09 5.53 -7.13
N ARG A 268 -6.83 4.45 -7.88
CA ARG A 268 -6.35 4.56 -9.25
C ARG A 268 -7.28 3.87 -10.24
N ARG A 269 -7.65 4.56 -11.33
CA ARG A 269 -8.46 3.97 -12.39
C ARG A 269 -9.76 3.36 -11.83
N MET A 270 -10.42 4.13 -11.00
CA MET A 270 -11.70 3.78 -10.36
C MET A 270 -12.86 4.55 -11.01
N HIS A 271 -14.04 3.95 -11.01
CA HIS A 271 -15.28 4.64 -11.29
C HIS A 271 -16.23 4.50 -10.10
N LEU A 272 -16.39 5.54 -9.32
CA LEU A 272 -17.34 5.56 -8.21
C LEU A 272 -18.66 6.21 -8.65
N ARG A 273 -19.73 5.44 -8.60
CA ARG A 273 -21.08 5.89 -8.96
C ARG A 273 -21.80 6.48 -7.75
N GLY A 274 -21.17 7.48 -7.14
CA GLY A 274 -21.65 8.12 -5.93
C GLY A 274 -20.69 9.17 -5.44
N ASN A 275 -20.79 9.52 -4.15
CA ASN A 275 -19.91 10.46 -3.47
C ASN A 275 -18.72 9.74 -2.82
N LEU A 276 -17.61 10.46 -2.63
CA LEU A 276 -16.42 9.95 -1.98
C LEU A 276 -15.99 10.87 -0.84
N ALA A 277 -15.87 10.30 0.37
CA ALA A 277 -15.24 10.95 1.52
C ALA A 277 -13.79 10.47 1.66
N LEU A 278 -12.85 11.42 1.89
CA LEU A 278 -11.42 11.11 2.00
C LEU A 278 -10.92 11.10 3.45
N ASP A 279 -11.82 11.15 4.42
CA ASP A 279 -11.48 11.07 5.84
C ASP A 279 -12.50 10.22 6.62
N ASP A 280 -12.18 9.96 7.89
CA ASP A 280 -13.04 9.21 8.82
C ASP A 280 -13.23 9.98 10.14
N GLY A 281 -13.34 11.29 10.05
CA GLY A 281 -13.56 12.19 11.17
C GLY A 281 -12.31 12.58 11.96
N GLY A 282 -11.23 11.81 11.90
CA GLY A 282 -9.93 12.14 12.44
C GLY A 282 -9.00 12.76 11.40
N TRP A 283 -7.71 12.80 11.70
CA TRP A 283 -6.70 13.44 10.84
C TRP A 283 -6.32 12.53 9.67
N SER A 284 -5.87 13.15 8.58
CA SER A 284 -5.37 12.46 7.38
C SER A 284 -4.24 13.29 6.77
N SER A 285 -3.09 12.67 6.48
CA SER A 285 -1.90 13.43 6.11
C SER A 285 -1.80 13.77 4.63
N GLY A 286 -2.38 12.97 3.75
CA GLY A 286 -2.35 13.21 2.32
C GLY A 286 -2.48 11.93 1.51
N GLY A 287 -2.91 12.05 0.27
CA GLY A 287 -3.11 10.90 -0.58
C GLY A 287 -3.12 11.22 -2.07
N TYR A 288 -3.52 10.24 -2.86
CA TYR A 288 -3.36 10.24 -4.30
C TYR A 288 -4.53 9.58 -5.01
N MET A 289 -5.00 10.23 -6.06
CA MET A 289 -6.04 9.73 -6.96
C MET A 289 -5.62 10.00 -8.41
N ALA A 290 -5.75 9.02 -9.28
CA ALA A 290 -5.43 9.20 -10.70
C ALA A 290 -6.33 8.38 -11.62
N ASP A 291 -6.56 8.89 -12.82
CA ASP A 291 -7.33 8.21 -13.88
C ASP A 291 -8.69 7.70 -13.38
N THR A 292 -9.33 8.49 -12.53
CA THR A 292 -10.52 8.11 -11.75
C THR A 292 -11.68 9.05 -12.04
N LYS A 293 -12.87 8.48 -12.10
CA LYS A 293 -14.13 9.21 -12.26
C LYS A 293 -15.02 9.01 -11.05
N ILE A 294 -15.47 10.10 -10.47
CA ILE A 294 -16.44 10.13 -9.37
C ILE A 294 -17.70 10.83 -9.88
N ASP A 295 -18.82 10.12 -9.95
CA ASP A 295 -20.06 10.69 -10.49
C ASP A 295 -20.64 11.81 -9.59
N GLY A 296 -20.44 11.70 -8.30
CA GLY A 296 -20.89 12.67 -7.29
C GLY A 296 -19.80 13.63 -6.83
N GLN A 297 -19.90 14.00 -5.56
CA GLN A 297 -18.97 14.92 -4.91
C GLN A 297 -17.83 14.19 -4.20
N VAL A 298 -16.63 14.72 -4.33
CA VAL A 298 -15.48 14.37 -3.47
C VAL A 298 -15.41 15.37 -2.34
N ASN A 299 -15.37 14.87 -1.10
CA ASN A 299 -15.12 15.67 0.11
C ASN A 299 -13.74 15.31 0.65
N SER A 300 -12.81 16.28 0.62
CA SER A 300 -11.45 16.05 1.12
C SER A 300 -11.37 15.86 2.64
N GLY A 301 -12.38 16.34 3.38
CA GLY A 301 -12.42 16.24 4.84
C GLY A 301 -11.15 16.82 5.48
N SER A 302 -10.51 16.05 6.33
CA SER A 302 -9.31 16.44 7.06
C SER A 302 -8.00 16.27 6.28
N GLN A 303 -8.02 15.83 5.02
CA GLN A 303 -6.79 15.65 4.23
C GLN A 303 -5.95 16.92 4.21
N GLN A 304 -4.71 16.81 4.68
CA GLN A 304 -3.77 17.94 4.77
C GLN A 304 -3.33 18.41 3.39
N GLN A 305 -2.92 17.45 2.56
CA GLN A 305 -2.65 17.63 1.14
C GLN A 305 -3.28 16.48 0.35
N TRP A 306 -3.63 16.71 -0.90
CA TRP A 306 -4.15 15.67 -1.79
C TRP A 306 -3.82 15.97 -3.23
N LEU A 307 -3.39 14.95 -3.99
CA LEU A 307 -3.25 15.05 -5.43
C LEU A 307 -4.34 14.29 -6.15
N SER A 308 -5.02 14.98 -7.06
CA SER A 308 -5.89 14.38 -8.08
C SER A 308 -5.31 14.65 -9.46
N ARG A 309 -4.91 13.59 -10.17
CA ARG A 309 -4.31 13.69 -11.49
C ARG A 309 -5.19 12.98 -12.53
N ASN A 310 -5.52 13.66 -13.62
CA ASN A 310 -6.34 13.11 -14.69
C ASN A 310 -7.64 12.47 -14.18
N THR A 311 -8.37 13.23 -13.38
CA THR A 311 -9.62 12.81 -12.73
C THR A 311 -10.83 13.57 -13.32
N GLU A 312 -11.99 13.01 -13.08
CA GLU A 312 -13.28 13.62 -13.39
C GLU A 312 -14.20 13.46 -12.18
N TRP A 313 -14.95 14.49 -11.81
CA TRP A 313 -15.96 14.41 -10.76
C TRP A 313 -17.12 15.38 -11.00
N GLY A 314 -18.22 15.16 -10.27
CA GLY A 314 -19.35 16.09 -10.27
C GLY A 314 -18.98 17.40 -9.59
N SER A 315 -18.35 17.31 -8.41
CA SER A 315 -17.85 18.47 -7.67
C SER A 315 -16.78 18.07 -6.65
N TRP A 316 -16.06 19.07 -6.15
CA TRP A 316 -15.11 18.94 -5.05
C TRP A 316 -15.48 19.88 -3.93
N THR A 317 -15.39 19.42 -2.68
CA THR A 317 -15.51 20.25 -1.49
C THR A 317 -14.41 19.93 -0.49
N GLY A 318 -14.08 20.91 0.34
CA GLY A 318 -13.09 20.78 1.39
C GLY A 318 -11.67 21.15 0.94
N SER A 319 -10.89 21.53 1.93
CA SER A 319 -9.47 21.85 1.79
C SER A 319 -8.86 21.97 3.18
N ASN A 320 -7.54 21.74 3.26
CA ASN A 320 -6.80 22.03 4.48
C ASN A 320 -5.54 22.83 4.17
N TRP A 321 -4.43 22.20 3.75
CA TRP A 321 -3.22 22.95 3.46
C TRP A 321 -2.92 23.11 1.97
N ASN A 322 -3.13 22.09 1.17
CA ASN A 322 -3.02 22.21 -0.28
C ASN A 322 -3.71 21.03 -1.00
N MET A 323 -4.76 21.34 -1.73
CA MET A 323 -5.41 20.39 -2.65
C MET A 323 -4.92 20.68 -4.05
N VAL A 324 -4.26 19.71 -4.66
CA VAL A 324 -3.60 19.87 -5.96
C VAL A 324 -4.37 19.08 -7.02
N PHE A 325 -4.70 19.76 -8.12
CA PHE A 325 -5.45 19.20 -9.24
C PHE A 325 -4.65 19.39 -10.52
N VAL A 326 -4.31 18.29 -11.18
CA VAL A 326 -3.54 18.31 -12.42
C VAL A 326 -4.28 17.55 -13.51
N GLY A 327 -4.69 18.24 -14.56
CA GLY A 327 -5.48 17.63 -15.64
C GLY A 327 -6.83 17.08 -15.18
N SER A 328 -7.45 17.69 -14.18
CA SER A 328 -8.72 17.25 -13.60
C SER A 328 -9.87 18.05 -14.19
N LYS A 329 -10.93 17.35 -14.65
CA LYS A 329 -12.16 18.01 -15.12
C LYS A 329 -13.04 18.40 -13.95
N ASN A 330 -13.63 19.57 -14.02
CA ASN A 330 -14.43 20.18 -12.95
C ASN A 330 -13.65 20.47 -11.67
N ALA A 331 -12.33 20.64 -11.77
CA ALA A 331 -11.53 21.06 -10.63
C ALA A 331 -11.91 22.48 -10.19
N PRO A 332 -11.83 22.78 -8.89
CA PRO A 332 -11.90 24.16 -8.43
C PRO A 332 -10.86 25.05 -9.13
N ALA A 333 -11.16 26.30 -9.32
CA ALA A 333 -10.18 27.25 -9.85
C ALA A 333 -8.99 27.40 -8.91
N ASN A 334 -7.81 27.70 -9.45
CA ASN A 334 -6.65 28.01 -8.64
C ASN A 334 -6.93 29.22 -7.75
N SER A 335 -6.78 29.06 -6.44
CA SER A 335 -7.14 30.07 -5.45
C SER A 335 -6.17 30.15 -4.27
N PHE A 336 -5.12 29.31 -4.27
CA PHE A 336 -4.14 29.26 -3.19
C PHE A 336 -3.68 30.67 -2.76
N PRO A 337 -3.62 30.99 -1.49
CA PRO A 337 -3.76 30.12 -0.32
C PRO A 337 -5.17 30.07 0.30
N ASN A 338 -6.18 30.72 -0.26
CA ASN A 338 -7.51 30.76 0.36
C ASN A 338 -8.65 30.74 -0.69
N PRO A 339 -9.36 29.62 -0.82
CA PRO A 339 -9.03 28.30 -0.31
C PRO A 339 -7.75 27.74 -0.95
N PRO A 340 -7.03 26.81 -0.28
CA PRO A 340 -5.72 26.35 -0.75
C PRO A 340 -5.87 25.29 -1.88
N TYR A 341 -6.30 25.75 -3.03
CA TYR A 341 -6.43 24.97 -4.26
C TYR A 341 -5.34 25.35 -5.26
N THR A 342 -4.55 24.37 -5.66
CA THR A 342 -3.55 24.48 -6.73
C THR A 342 -4.05 23.72 -7.94
N THR A 343 -4.35 24.42 -9.03
CA THR A 343 -4.96 23.81 -10.22
C THR A 343 -4.10 24.05 -11.45
N VAL A 344 -3.71 22.96 -12.10
CA VAL A 344 -2.99 22.92 -13.36
C VAL A 344 -3.88 22.25 -14.41
N ALA A 345 -4.17 22.95 -15.49
CA ALA A 345 -5.20 22.54 -16.45
C ALA A 345 -4.89 21.20 -17.14
N GLN A 346 -3.62 20.93 -17.43
CA GLN A 346 -3.18 19.75 -18.18
C GLN A 346 -1.94 19.14 -17.51
N ALA A 347 -1.87 17.81 -17.51
CA ALA A 347 -0.65 17.10 -17.19
C ALA A 347 0.28 17.10 -18.42
N PRO A 348 1.52 17.61 -18.33
CA PRO A 348 2.37 17.80 -19.50
C PRO A 348 2.80 16.49 -20.15
N VAL A 349 3.17 15.50 -19.36
CA VAL A 349 3.46 14.14 -19.83
C VAL A 349 3.01 13.14 -18.79
N THR A 350 2.27 12.12 -19.19
CA THR A 350 1.80 11.05 -18.30
C THR A 350 1.92 9.71 -18.99
N ARG A 351 2.07 8.69 -18.18
CA ARG A 351 1.90 7.31 -18.58
C ARG A 351 1.15 6.63 -17.45
N GLU A 352 0.01 5.98 -17.76
CA GLU A 352 -0.76 5.31 -16.72
C GLU A 352 -0.11 3.98 -16.33
N LYS A 353 -0.35 3.56 -15.10
CA LYS A 353 0.16 2.30 -14.56
C LYS A 353 -0.28 1.11 -15.40
N PRO A 354 0.61 0.18 -15.78
CA PRO A 354 0.23 -1.09 -16.37
C PRO A 354 -0.69 -1.89 -15.43
N PHE A 355 -1.60 -2.66 -15.99
CA PHE A 355 -2.52 -3.45 -15.20
C PHE A 355 -2.85 -4.81 -15.82
N LEU A 356 -3.08 -5.78 -14.95
CA LEU A 356 -3.49 -7.13 -15.30
C LEU A 356 -4.98 -7.13 -15.66
N TYR A 357 -5.36 -7.85 -16.73
CA TYR A 357 -6.76 -8.02 -17.11
C TYR A 357 -7.00 -9.35 -17.82
N VAL A 358 -8.25 -9.75 -17.91
CA VAL A 358 -8.72 -10.92 -18.64
C VAL A 358 -9.57 -10.45 -19.79
N ASP A 359 -9.22 -10.85 -21.01
CA ASP A 359 -9.97 -10.46 -22.19
C ASP A 359 -11.29 -11.27 -22.36
N SER A 360 -12.07 -10.92 -23.38
CA SER A 360 -13.36 -11.57 -23.64
C SER A 360 -13.25 -13.06 -24.01
N ALA A 361 -12.07 -13.52 -24.40
CA ALA A 361 -11.77 -14.93 -24.69
C ALA A 361 -11.24 -15.66 -23.45
N GLY A 362 -11.11 -14.99 -22.31
CA GLY A 362 -10.57 -15.57 -21.07
C GLY A 362 -9.05 -15.59 -21.00
N ALA A 363 -8.35 -14.92 -21.91
CA ALA A 363 -6.89 -14.85 -21.88
C ALA A 363 -6.41 -13.78 -20.91
N TRP A 364 -5.42 -14.12 -20.10
CA TRP A 364 -4.77 -13.21 -19.16
C TRP A 364 -3.70 -12.39 -19.83
N LYS A 365 -3.78 -11.09 -19.66
CA LYS A 365 -2.90 -10.10 -20.30
C LYS A 365 -2.54 -8.99 -19.33
N VAL A 366 -1.46 -8.28 -19.65
CA VAL A 366 -1.11 -7.01 -19.02
C VAL A 366 -1.26 -5.91 -20.07
N PHE A 367 -2.09 -4.92 -19.76
CA PHE A 367 -2.21 -3.72 -20.59
C PHE A 367 -1.15 -2.71 -20.18
N VAL A 368 -0.39 -2.22 -21.15
CA VAL A 368 0.65 -1.21 -20.99
C VAL A 368 0.19 0.07 -21.70
N PRO A 369 -0.31 1.07 -20.95
CA PRO A 369 -0.78 2.32 -21.54
C PRO A 369 0.36 3.09 -22.23
N SER A 370 0.01 3.76 -23.32
CA SER A 370 0.93 4.69 -24.02
C SER A 370 1.09 5.99 -23.24
N ALA A 371 2.23 6.65 -23.43
CA ALA A 371 2.43 8.00 -22.92
C ALA A 371 1.44 8.98 -23.58
N ARG A 372 1.01 9.97 -22.81
CA ARG A 372 0.16 11.08 -23.28
C ARG A 372 0.84 12.41 -22.96
N THR A 373 0.61 13.40 -23.79
CA THR A 373 1.07 14.77 -23.57
C THR A 373 -0.11 15.73 -23.43
N ASN A 374 0.04 16.74 -22.59
CA ASN A 374 -0.96 17.80 -22.40
C ASN A 374 -2.36 17.25 -22.17
N SER A 375 -2.51 16.29 -21.29
CA SER A 375 -3.73 15.53 -21.07
C SER A 375 -4.58 16.05 -19.92
N SER A 376 -5.88 15.81 -20.03
CA SER A 376 -6.85 16.03 -18.94
C SER A 376 -7.92 14.96 -18.97
N GLY A 377 -8.50 14.67 -17.78
CA GLY A 377 -9.52 13.65 -17.62
C GLY A 377 -8.99 12.21 -17.72
N THR A 378 -9.90 11.26 -17.61
CA THR A 378 -9.60 9.82 -17.62
C THR A 378 -9.20 9.32 -18.99
N THR A 379 -8.47 8.19 -19.03
CA THR A 379 -8.08 7.52 -20.28
C THR A 379 -9.16 6.61 -20.85
N TRP A 380 -10.11 6.19 -20.04
CA TRP A 380 -11.00 5.06 -20.33
C TRP A 380 -12.48 5.44 -20.50
N SER A 381 -12.92 6.63 -20.07
CA SER A 381 -14.34 7.00 -20.10
C SER A 381 -14.88 7.22 -21.50
N ALA A 382 -14.03 7.50 -22.48
CA ALA A 382 -14.40 7.69 -23.89
C ALA A 382 -14.10 6.46 -24.79
N GLY A 383 -13.73 5.33 -24.20
CA GLY A 383 -13.38 4.10 -24.91
C GLY A 383 -12.09 3.48 -24.43
N THR A 384 -11.56 2.51 -25.18
CA THR A 384 -10.30 1.84 -24.85
C THR A 384 -9.13 2.82 -25.00
N PRO A 385 -8.27 2.97 -23.99
CA PRO A 385 -7.11 3.83 -24.07
C PRO A 385 -6.09 3.30 -25.08
N ALA A 386 -5.24 4.19 -25.60
CA ALA A 386 -4.08 3.80 -26.39
C ALA A 386 -3.07 3.02 -25.53
N GLY A 387 -2.52 1.97 -26.09
CA GLY A 387 -1.55 1.11 -25.41
C GLY A 387 -1.37 -0.23 -26.11
N ALA A 388 -0.63 -1.13 -25.45
CA ALA A 388 -0.38 -2.48 -25.95
C ALA A 388 -0.79 -3.50 -24.89
N SER A 389 -1.32 -4.64 -25.34
CA SER A 389 -1.60 -5.78 -24.50
C SER A 389 -0.52 -6.83 -24.65
N LEU A 390 0.12 -7.21 -23.55
CA LEU A 390 1.11 -8.26 -23.49
C LEU A 390 0.47 -9.54 -22.96
N PRO A 391 0.66 -10.71 -23.61
CA PRO A 391 0.17 -11.97 -23.05
C PRO A 391 0.92 -12.29 -21.75
N LEU A 392 0.23 -12.93 -20.81
CA LEU A 392 0.86 -13.28 -19.54
C LEU A 392 2.02 -14.26 -19.71
N SER A 393 2.06 -15.00 -20.84
CA SER A 393 3.21 -15.84 -21.21
C SER A 393 4.53 -15.07 -21.40
N ASP A 394 4.48 -13.74 -21.61
CA ASP A 394 5.68 -12.89 -21.68
C ASP A 394 6.19 -12.47 -20.30
N PHE A 395 5.55 -12.95 -19.23
CA PHE A 395 5.89 -12.66 -17.85
C PHE A 395 6.39 -13.90 -17.14
N PHE A 396 7.43 -13.74 -16.33
CA PHE A 396 7.77 -14.65 -15.26
C PHE A 396 6.94 -14.29 -14.04
N ILE A 397 6.12 -15.24 -13.56
CA ILE A 397 5.30 -15.05 -12.36
C ILE A 397 6.17 -15.34 -11.15
N VAL A 398 6.53 -14.29 -10.42
CA VAL A 398 7.34 -14.38 -9.20
C VAL A 398 6.41 -14.69 -8.03
N LYS A 399 6.60 -15.88 -7.44
CA LYS A 399 5.80 -16.33 -6.29
C LYS A 399 6.67 -16.37 -5.03
N PRO A 400 6.07 -16.31 -3.83
CA PRO A 400 6.82 -16.41 -2.58
C PRO A 400 7.81 -17.59 -2.60
N GLY A 401 9.06 -17.31 -2.20
CA GLY A 401 10.17 -18.28 -2.29
C GLY A 401 11.01 -18.19 -3.57
N ALA A 402 10.59 -17.41 -4.57
CA ALA A 402 11.42 -17.13 -5.73
C ALA A 402 12.71 -16.40 -5.35
N THR A 403 13.81 -16.77 -5.99
CA THR A 403 15.13 -16.16 -5.73
C THR A 403 15.42 -15.00 -6.69
N ALA A 404 16.33 -14.11 -6.29
CA ALA A 404 16.82 -13.06 -7.16
C ALA A 404 17.49 -13.63 -8.44
N ALA A 405 18.18 -14.76 -8.33
CA ALA A 405 18.74 -15.46 -9.48
C ALA A 405 17.68 -15.86 -10.51
N GLN A 406 16.56 -16.44 -10.05
CA GLN A 406 15.44 -16.80 -10.92
C GLN A 406 14.82 -15.59 -11.62
N MET A 407 14.65 -14.48 -10.89
CA MET A 407 14.14 -13.23 -11.46
C MET A 407 15.10 -12.66 -12.50
N ASN A 408 16.41 -12.63 -12.23
CA ASN A 408 17.42 -12.16 -13.16
C ASN A 408 17.55 -13.05 -14.40
N ASP A 409 17.44 -14.37 -14.25
CA ASP A 409 17.43 -15.31 -15.38
C ASP A 409 16.23 -15.03 -16.31
N ALA A 410 15.06 -14.80 -15.74
CA ALA A 410 13.86 -14.44 -16.51
C ALA A 410 14.05 -13.10 -17.24
N LEU A 411 14.56 -12.07 -16.56
CA LEU A 411 14.85 -10.77 -17.16
C LEU A 411 15.88 -10.89 -18.30
N ALA A 412 16.94 -11.66 -18.10
CA ALA A 412 17.97 -11.89 -19.12
C ALA A 412 17.44 -12.65 -20.36
N GLN A 413 16.40 -13.48 -20.19
CA GLN A 413 15.71 -14.15 -21.27
C GLN A 413 14.66 -13.30 -21.98
N GLY A 414 14.54 -12.02 -21.64
CA GLY A 414 13.58 -11.08 -22.23
C GLY A 414 12.17 -11.16 -21.65
N LYS A 415 11.97 -11.81 -20.51
CA LYS A 415 10.68 -11.82 -19.81
C LYS A 415 10.46 -10.54 -19.02
N ASN A 416 9.21 -10.17 -18.86
CA ASN A 416 8.75 -9.24 -17.85
C ASN A 416 8.54 -9.97 -16.52
N LEU A 417 8.36 -9.25 -15.42
CA LEU A 417 8.05 -9.83 -14.11
C LEU A 417 6.64 -9.44 -13.66
N LEU A 418 5.86 -10.41 -13.25
CA LEU A 418 4.67 -10.21 -12.43
C LEU A 418 5.00 -10.67 -11.00
N VAL A 419 5.19 -9.71 -10.10
CA VAL A 419 5.61 -10.00 -8.72
C VAL A 419 4.36 -10.16 -7.86
N THR A 420 4.04 -11.38 -7.50
CA THR A 420 2.83 -11.68 -6.71
C THR A 420 3.01 -11.26 -5.26
N PRO A 421 1.92 -11.10 -4.49
CA PRO A 421 2.01 -10.62 -3.12
C PRO A 421 2.91 -11.51 -2.26
N GLY A 422 3.89 -10.89 -1.61
CA GLY A 422 4.86 -11.55 -0.76
C GLY A 422 6.00 -10.62 -0.38
N VAL A 423 6.92 -11.14 0.44
CA VAL A 423 8.17 -10.47 0.81
C VAL A 423 9.33 -11.28 0.24
N TYR A 424 10.15 -10.65 -0.57
CA TYR A 424 11.24 -11.29 -1.32
C TYR A 424 12.57 -10.72 -0.88
N HIS A 425 13.44 -11.58 -0.31
CA HIS A 425 14.81 -11.23 0.01
C HIS A 425 15.69 -11.39 -1.22
N LEU A 426 16.46 -10.36 -1.55
CA LEU A 426 17.34 -10.33 -2.71
C LEU A 426 18.81 -10.44 -2.25
N ASP A 427 19.48 -11.52 -2.63
CA ASP A 427 20.91 -11.72 -2.41
C ASP A 427 21.76 -11.20 -3.57
N GLN A 428 21.15 -10.75 -4.62
CA GLN A 428 21.76 -10.04 -5.73
C GLN A 428 20.80 -8.99 -6.31
N THR A 429 21.36 -7.96 -6.91
CA THR A 429 20.62 -6.88 -7.54
C THR A 429 19.80 -7.39 -8.71
N LEU A 430 18.53 -6.99 -8.80
CA LEU A 430 17.73 -7.21 -10.00
C LEU A 430 18.15 -6.23 -11.09
N LYS A 431 18.45 -6.76 -12.29
CA LYS A 431 18.97 -5.99 -13.42
C LYS A 431 17.95 -5.93 -14.54
N VAL A 432 17.37 -4.76 -14.75
CA VAL A 432 16.40 -4.49 -15.83
C VAL A 432 17.16 -3.79 -16.96
N THR A 433 17.41 -4.49 -18.06
CA THR A 433 18.30 -4.01 -19.13
C THR A 433 17.64 -3.92 -20.50
N ARG A 434 16.48 -4.59 -20.70
CA ARG A 434 15.80 -4.60 -21.98
C ARG A 434 14.79 -3.44 -22.06
N PRO A 435 14.76 -2.67 -23.16
CA PRO A 435 13.72 -1.67 -23.39
C PRO A 435 12.29 -2.26 -23.21
N ASP A 436 11.37 -1.46 -22.77
CA ASP A 436 9.94 -1.83 -22.59
C ASP A 436 9.70 -2.97 -21.59
N THR A 437 10.65 -3.28 -20.72
CA THR A 437 10.42 -4.26 -19.66
C THR A 437 9.41 -3.74 -18.65
N VAL A 438 8.45 -4.58 -18.31
CA VAL A 438 7.45 -4.33 -17.28
C VAL A 438 7.76 -5.16 -16.04
N VAL A 439 7.84 -4.50 -14.89
CA VAL A 439 7.88 -5.14 -13.56
C VAL A 439 6.64 -4.67 -12.82
N LEU A 440 5.65 -5.55 -12.73
CA LEU A 440 4.36 -5.25 -12.11
C LEU A 440 4.20 -6.05 -10.82
N GLY A 441 4.13 -5.35 -9.69
CA GLY A 441 3.81 -5.93 -8.39
C GLY A 441 2.31 -5.94 -8.12
N LEU A 442 1.85 -6.96 -7.42
CA LEU A 442 0.50 -7.09 -6.89
C LEU A 442 0.55 -7.12 -5.36
N GLY A 443 -0.48 -6.55 -4.70
CA GLY A 443 -0.64 -6.64 -3.26
C GLY A 443 0.51 -6.05 -2.45
N LEU A 444 1.14 -4.97 -2.96
CA LEU A 444 2.29 -4.31 -2.32
C LEU A 444 3.50 -5.27 -2.16
N ALA A 445 3.75 -6.11 -3.16
CA ALA A 445 4.91 -7.00 -3.20
C ALA A 445 6.18 -6.25 -2.76
N THR A 446 6.91 -6.84 -1.82
CA THR A 446 8.00 -6.18 -1.12
C THR A 446 9.34 -6.83 -1.47
N LEU A 447 10.32 -6.02 -1.84
CA LEU A 447 11.69 -6.44 -2.13
C LEU A 447 12.61 -5.92 -1.03
N ILE A 448 13.43 -6.80 -0.46
CA ILE A 448 14.41 -6.45 0.58
C ILE A 448 15.80 -6.80 0.08
N PRO A 449 16.70 -5.82 -0.18
CA PRO A 449 18.08 -6.12 -0.54
C PRO A 449 18.86 -6.60 0.69
N ASP A 450 19.41 -7.80 0.61
CA ASP A 450 20.31 -8.33 1.62
C ASP A 450 21.75 -7.86 1.40
N ASN A 451 22.57 -7.86 2.45
CA ASN A 451 24.01 -7.60 2.38
C ASN A 451 24.41 -6.20 1.84
N GLY A 452 23.53 -5.22 1.91
CA GLY A 452 23.83 -3.83 1.52
C GLY A 452 23.89 -3.59 0.01
N ILE A 453 23.35 -4.49 -0.80
CA ILE A 453 23.26 -4.32 -2.25
C ILE A 453 22.16 -3.32 -2.63
N THR A 454 22.17 -2.87 -3.89
CA THR A 454 21.04 -2.18 -4.51
C THR A 454 19.97 -3.20 -4.88
N ALA A 455 18.71 -2.94 -4.54
CA ALA A 455 17.62 -3.88 -4.84
C ALA A 455 17.41 -4.05 -6.35
N MET A 456 17.41 -2.94 -7.10
CA MET A 456 17.16 -2.95 -8.54
C MET A 456 17.95 -1.86 -9.24
N THR A 457 18.57 -2.20 -10.36
CA THR A 457 19.16 -1.25 -11.30
C THR A 457 18.49 -1.36 -12.66
N VAL A 458 18.32 -0.22 -13.32
CA VAL A 458 17.69 -0.11 -14.63
C VAL A 458 18.71 0.50 -15.59
N ALA A 459 18.88 -0.08 -16.77
CA ALA A 459 19.75 0.46 -17.81
C ALA A 459 19.18 1.77 -18.39
N ASP A 460 20.01 2.52 -19.07
CA ASP A 460 19.63 3.76 -19.77
C ASP A 460 18.98 3.43 -21.13
N VAL A 461 17.75 2.92 -21.05
CA VAL A 461 16.95 2.42 -22.20
C VAL A 461 15.51 2.93 -22.12
N ASP A 462 14.80 2.87 -23.26
CA ASP A 462 13.45 3.36 -23.37
C ASP A 462 12.42 2.47 -22.62
N GLY A 463 11.33 3.08 -22.17
CA GLY A 463 10.04 2.44 -21.94
C GLY A 463 9.94 1.50 -20.73
N ILE A 464 10.88 1.52 -19.80
CA ILE A 464 10.81 0.67 -18.61
C ILE A 464 9.63 1.09 -17.73
N GLN A 465 8.82 0.12 -17.32
CA GLN A 465 7.66 0.32 -16.44
C GLN A 465 7.86 -0.44 -15.12
N LEU A 466 8.04 0.26 -14.02
CA LEU A 466 8.08 -0.32 -12.68
C LEU A 466 6.82 0.09 -11.93
N ALA A 467 6.09 -0.86 -11.37
CA ALA A 467 4.80 -0.56 -10.75
C ALA A 467 4.47 -1.45 -9.56
N GLY A 468 3.83 -0.88 -8.54
CA GLY A 468 3.23 -1.64 -7.45
C GLY A 468 4.22 -2.36 -6.52
N LEU A 469 5.36 -1.75 -6.23
CA LEU A 469 6.43 -2.36 -5.43
C LEU A 469 6.68 -1.57 -4.15
N LEU A 470 7.01 -2.27 -3.07
CA LEU A 470 7.61 -1.71 -1.86
C LEU A 470 9.06 -2.19 -1.76
N ILE A 471 10.00 -1.27 -1.73
CA ILE A 471 11.42 -1.55 -1.54
C ILE A 471 11.76 -1.24 -0.07
N ASP A 472 12.11 -2.26 0.68
CA ASP A 472 12.33 -2.15 2.13
C ASP A 472 13.82 -2.40 2.44
N ALA A 473 14.49 -1.44 3.07
CA ALA A 473 15.91 -1.52 3.34
C ALA A 473 16.25 -2.71 4.26
N GLY A 474 17.33 -3.39 3.94
CA GLY A 474 17.90 -4.45 4.78
C GLY A 474 18.69 -3.89 5.97
N THR A 475 19.19 -4.79 6.82
CA THR A 475 19.95 -4.45 8.02
C THR A 475 21.33 -3.86 7.74
N THR A 476 21.94 -4.22 6.61
CA THR A 476 23.20 -3.66 6.14
C THR A 476 22.89 -2.47 5.23
N ASN A 477 23.62 -1.35 5.42
CA ASN A 477 23.40 -0.14 4.65
C ASN A 477 23.58 -0.38 3.14
N SER A 478 22.58 -0.01 2.35
CA SER A 478 22.68 0.10 0.90
C SER A 478 23.09 1.52 0.51
N ALA A 479 24.04 1.66 -0.43
CA ALA A 479 24.38 2.98 -0.96
C ALA A 479 23.18 3.66 -1.62
N GLN A 480 22.36 2.85 -2.28
CA GLN A 480 21.02 3.22 -2.80
C GLN A 480 20.14 1.98 -2.88
N LEU A 481 18.81 2.16 -2.74
CA LEU A 481 17.88 1.04 -2.84
C LEU A 481 17.51 0.74 -4.30
N MET A 482 17.40 1.77 -5.14
CA MET A 482 17.08 1.65 -6.57
C MET A 482 17.83 2.71 -7.38
N GLU A 483 18.25 2.33 -8.58
CA GLU A 483 18.90 3.21 -9.54
C GLU A 483 18.24 3.11 -10.92
N MET A 484 17.76 4.26 -11.43
CA MET A 484 17.18 4.40 -12.77
C MET A 484 18.21 5.00 -13.70
N GLY A 485 18.90 4.13 -14.43
CA GLY A 485 20.04 4.49 -15.30
C GLY A 485 21.37 4.56 -14.53
N PRO A 486 22.47 4.10 -15.12
CA PRO A 486 23.80 4.29 -14.54
C PRO A 486 24.19 5.77 -14.51
N SER A 487 25.20 6.13 -13.74
CA SER A 487 25.68 7.52 -13.63
C SER A 487 26.16 8.14 -14.96
N SER A 488 26.42 7.31 -15.95
CA SER A 488 26.80 7.71 -17.32
C SER A 488 25.62 7.95 -18.26
N SER A 489 24.38 7.86 -17.78
CA SER A 489 23.17 8.01 -18.59
C SER A 489 23.11 9.36 -19.29
N SER A 490 22.75 9.34 -20.58
CA SER A 490 22.63 10.54 -21.41
C SER A 490 21.71 10.35 -22.62
N ALA A 491 20.99 9.24 -22.71
CA ALA A 491 20.09 8.97 -23.81
C ALA A 491 18.79 9.75 -23.67
N ASP A 492 18.26 10.23 -24.81
CA ASP A 492 16.95 10.87 -24.91
C ASP A 492 15.85 9.81 -24.95
N HIS A 493 14.97 9.83 -23.95
CA HIS A 493 13.85 8.91 -23.80
C HIS A 493 12.50 9.60 -23.98
N SER A 494 12.46 10.82 -24.52
CA SER A 494 11.24 11.63 -24.63
C SER A 494 10.14 10.99 -25.46
N ALA A 495 10.51 10.15 -26.43
CA ALA A 495 9.56 9.44 -27.29
C ALA A 495 8.89 8.25 -26.58
N ASP A 496 9.58 7.61 -25.63
CA ASP A 496 9.10 6.46 -24.88
C ASP A 496 9.71 6.47 -23.46
N PRO A 497 9.21 7.34 -22.58
CA PRO A 497 9.76 7.53 -21.25
C PRO A 497 9.58 6.31 -20.35
N SER A 498 10.58 6.03 -19.54
CA SER A 498 10.44 5.09 -18.41
C SER A 498 9.63 5.71 -17.29
N SER A 499 8.94 4.87 -16.51
CA SER A 499 8.07 5.33 -15.42
C SER A 499 8.06 4.40 -14.22
N LEU A 500 7.80 5.02 -13.06
CA LEU A 500 7.54 4.34 -11.79
C LEU A 500 6.14 4.72 -11.31
N HIS A 501 5.32 3.71 -11.01
CA HIS A 501 3.94 3.93 -10.55
C HIS A 501 3.71 3.19 -9.24
N ASP A 502 3.27 3.90 -8.19
CA ASP A 502 3.04 3.28 -6.89
C ASP A 502 4.26 2.46 -6.44
N VAL A 503 5.43 3.08 -6.50
CA VAL A 503 6.69 2.49 -6.02
C VAL A 503 7.07 3.20 -4.73
N PHE A 504 7.20 2.42 -3.67
CA PHE A 504 7.40 2.93 -2.33
C PHE A 504 8.70 2.42 -1.75
N PHE A 505 9.32 3.24 -0.88
CA PHE A 505 10.60 2.93 -0.24
C PHE A 505 10.45 3.08 1.26
N ARG A 506 11.01 2.13 2.02
CA ARG A 506 10.91 2.14 3.47
C ARG A 506 12.26 1.81 4.10
N ILE A 507 12.64 2.57 5.13
CA ILE A 507 13.87 2.38 5.90
C ILE A 507 13.53 2.33 7.37
N GLY A 508 13.53 1.14 7.95
CA GLY A 508 13.04 0.91 9.31
C GLY A 508 11.53 0.73 9.39
N GLY A 509 10.99 0.63 10.58
CA GLY A 509 9.57 0.43 10.86
C GLY A 509 9.21 -1.04 11.05
N ALA A 510 9.44 -1.89 10.06
CA ALA A 510 9.26 -3.33 10.20
C ALA A 510 10.44 -4.03 10.92
N GLY A 511 11.53 -3.35 11.07
CA GLY A 511 12.77 -3.84 11.68
C GLY A 511 13.90 -2.87 11.39
N VAL A 512 15.12 -3.26 11.70
CA VAL A 512 16.30 -2.46 11.38
C VAL A 512 16.48 -2.37 9.87
N GLY A 513 16.61 -1.16 9.33
CA GLY A 513 16.91 -0.89 7.93
C GLY A 513 17.81 0.33 7.79
N ARG A 514 18.72 0.31 6.79
CA ARG A 514 19.62 1.42 6.50
C ARG A 514 19.84 1.57 5.00
N ALA A 515 19.84 2.80 4.53
CA ALA A 515 20.25 3.13 3.18
C ALA A 515 20.73 4.57 3.14
N THR A 516 21.78 4.86 2.38
CA THR A 516 22.27 6.23 2.20
C THR A 516 21.27 7.04 1.37
N THR A 517 20.83 6.48 0.24
CA THR A 517 19.84 7.07 -0.66
C THR A 517 18.79 6.01 -1.01
N SER A 518 17.51 6.39 -1.07
CA SER A 518 16.49 5.45 -1.50
C SER A 518 16.42 5.29 -3.02
N LEU A 519 16.26 6.37 -3.77
CA LEU A 519 16.12 6.34 -5.22
C LEU A 519 17.05 7.36 -5.87
N THR A 520 17.84 6.89 -6.84
CA THR A 520 18.63 7.74 -7.73
C THR A 520 18.12 7.60 -9.16
N ILE A 521 17.82 8.74 -9.80
CA ILE A 521 17.38 8.79 -11.20
C ILE A 521 18.44 9.52 -12.00
N ASN A 522 19.18 8.77 -12.83
CA ASN A 522 20.20 9.29 -13.72
C ASN A 522 19.74 9.41 -15.17
N SER A 523 18.77 8.60 -15.58
CA SER A 523 18.19 8.66 -16.92
C SER A 523 17.31 9.90 -17.09
N ASP A 524 17.29 10.42 -18.31
CA ASP A 524 16.42 11.52 -18.72
C ASP A 524 14.96 11.06 -18.88
N ASP A 525 14.02 12.01 -18.85
CA ASP A 525 12.61 11.86 -19.20
C ASP A 525 11.79 10.92 -18.29
N VAL A 526 12.34 10.42 -17.20
CA VAL A 526 11.64 9.51 -16.28
C VAL A 526 10.41 10.17 -15.69
N ILE A 527 9.30 9.42 -15.63
CA ILE A 527 8.06 9.83 -14.98
C ILE A 527 7.92 9.09 -13.66
N GLY A 528 7.89 9.81 -12.55
CA GLY A 528 7.50 9.29 -11.25
C GLY A 528 6.02 9.60 -11.01
N ASP A 529 5.21 8.56 -10.84
CA ASP A 529 3.77 8.67 -10.70
C ASP A 529 3.32 7.98 -9.41
N HIS A 530 3.27 8.74 -8.35
CA HIS A 530 3.01 8.31 -6.99
C HIS A 530 4.15 7.50 -6.37
N LEU A 531 5.03 8.20 -5.68
CA LEU A 531 6.15 7.63 -4.92
C LEU A 531 6.06 8.08 -3.46
N TRP A 532 6.34 7.18 -2.55
CA TRP A 532 6.57 7.51 -1.15
C TRP A 532 7.91 6.94 -0.71
N LEU A 533 8.81 7.82 -0.32
CA LEU A 533 10.13 7.49 0.19
C LEU A 533 10.13 7.86 1.67
N TRP A 534 10.21 6.85 2.52
CA TRP A 534 9.97 7.01 3.94
C TRP A 534 11.10 6.41 4.80
N ARG A 535 11.79 7.28 5.55
CA ARG A 535 12.57 6.85 6.69
C ARG A 535 11.61 6.77 7.86
N ALA A 536 11.39 5.56 8.40
CA ALA A 536 10.37 5.35 9.42
C ALA A 536 10.61 6.22 10.67
N ASP A 537 9.55 6.88 11.12
CA ASP A 537 9.51 7.66 12.37
C ASP A 537 8.88 6.87 13.52
N HIS A 538 8.28 5.74 13.24
CA HIS A 538 7.67 4.84 14.21
C HIS A 538 7.80 3.37 13.78
N GLY A 539 7.49 2.44 14.69
CA GLY A 539 7.67 1.00 14.49
C GLY A 539 8.95 0.50 15.17
N SER A 540 9.55 -0.54 14.60
CA SER A 540 10.78 -1.16 15.10
C SER A 540 12.02 -0.67 14.36
N GLY A 541 13.18 -0.66 15.02
CA GLY A 541 14.45 -0.27 14.40
C GLY A 541 14.53 1.22 14.03
N VAL A 542 13.83 2.08 14.74
CA VAL A 542 13.72 3.51 14.52
C VAL A 542 14.57 4.28 15.53
N GLY A 543 15.27 5.31 15.06
CA GLY A 543 16.06 6.23 15.88
C GLY A 543 17.13 6.95 15.08
N TRP A 544 17.63 8.05 15.61
CA TRP A 544 18.60 8.92 14.91
C TRP A 544 19.83 8.17 14.41
N THR A 545 20.31 7.18 15.16
CA THR A 545 21.47 6.35 14.83
C THR A 545 21.11 4.92 14.43
N SER A 546 19.81 4.59 14.39
CA SER A 546 19.34 3.23 14.08
C SER A 546 19.01 3.05 12.61
N ASN A 547 17.96 3.67 12.09
CA ASN A 547 17.60 3.65 10.69
C ASN A 547 18.16 4.88 9.97
N THR A 548 19.49 4.89 9.79
CA THR A 548 20.17 6.01 9.16
C THR A 548 19.88 6.07 7.66
N ALA A 549 19.58 7.28 7.17
CA ALA A 549 19.32 7.55 5.78
C ALA A 549 19.57 9.03 5.47
N ASP A 550 20.43 9.29 4.49
CA ASP A 550 20.80 10.67 4.15
C ASP A 550 19.71 11.36 3.33
N THR A 551 19.41 10.82 2.16
CA THR A 551 18.55 11.47 1.16
C THR A 551 17.54 10.48 0.57
N GLY A 552 16.30 10.92 0.40
CA GLY A 552 15.28 10.07 -0.21
C GLY A 552 15.47 9.93 -1.71
N LEU A 553 15.44 11.04 -2.43
CA LEU A 553 15.48 11.09 -3.89
C LEU A 553 16.64 11.96 -4.37
N VAL A 554 17.43 11.43 -5.30
CA VAL A 554 18.42 12.19 -6.08
C VAL A 554 18.06 12.09 -7.56
N VAL A 555 17.85 13.23 -8.22
CA VAL A 555 17.55 13.30 -9.65
C VAL A 555 18.71 13.99 -10.37
N ASN A 556 19.43 13.24 -11.17
CA ASN A 556 20.52 13.73 -12.02
C ASN A 556 20.11 13.84 -13.50
N GLY A 557 19.08 13.08 -13.92
CA GLY A 557 18.57 13.13 -15.28
C GLY A 557 17.83 14.43 -15.58
N ASP A 558 17.79 14.80 -16.85
CA ASP A 558 17.05 15.94 -17.35
C ASP A 558 15.59 15.57 -17.67
N ASP A 559 14.69 16.56 -17.66
CA ASP A 559 13.29 16.44 -18.06
C ASP A 559 12.49 15.38 -17.26
N VAL A 560 12.91 15.09 -16.03
CA VAL A 560 12.21 14.17 -15.12
C VAL A 560 10.96 14.86 -14.56
N THR A 561 9.83 14.16 -14.59
CA THR A 561 8.55 14.66 -14.10
C THR A 561 8.01 13.79 -12.96
N MET A 562 7.63 14.42 -11.85
CA MET A 562 7.02 13.76 -10.69
C MET A 562 5.58 14.21 -10.49
N TYR A 563 4.69 13.24 -10.24
CA TYR A 563 3.33 13.46 -9.77
C TYR A 563 3.15 12.74 -8.44
N GLY A 564 2.74 13.46 -7.40
CA GLY A 564 2.50 12.85 -6.09
C GLY A 564 3.79 12.28 -5.48
N LEU A 565 4.75 13.16 -5.24
CA LEU A 565 6.03 12.82 -4.62
C LEU A 565 5.96 13.10 -3.12
N PHE A 566 6.06 12.04 -2.33
CA PHE A 566 6.10 12.09 -0.87
C PHE A 566 7.48 11.62 -0.42
N VAL A 567 8.21 12.47 0.33
CA VAL A 567 9.57 12.15 0.82
C VAL A 567 9.72 12.61 2.26
N GLU A 568 9.96 11.71 3.19
CA GLU A 568 9.78 12.01 4.61
C GLU A 568 10.90 11.45 5.49
N HIS A 569 11.33 12.26 6.47
CA HIS A 569 12.16 11.95 7.64
C HIS A 569 13.62 11.60 7.35
N TYR A 570 14.12 11.82 6.14
CA TYR A 570 15.54 11.64 5.83
C TYR A 570 16.40 12.65 6.59
N GLN A 571 17.64 12.28 6.89
CA GLN A 571 18.49 13.03 7.81
C GLN A 571 19.25 14.19 7.16
N LYS A 572 19.30 14.23 5.81
CA LYS A 572 19.85 15.34 5.03
C LYS A 572 18.77 15.86 4.08
N TYR A 573 19.12 16.27 2.85
CA TYR A 573 18.08 16.66 1.89
C TYR A 573 17.09 15.51 1.64
N GLN A 574 15.80 15.82 1.70
CA GLN A 574 14.79 14.80 1.35
C GLN A 574 14.86 14.52 -0.14
N THR A 575 14.90 15.60 -0.95
CA THR A 575 15.03 15.52 -2.42
C THR A 575 16.14 16.46 -2.88
N LEU A 576 17.07 15.93 -3.66
CA LEU A 576 18.15 16.67 -4.30
C LEU A 576 18.00 16.58 -5.82
N TRP A 577 17.83 17.72 -6.48
CA TRP A 577 17.57 17.81 -7.91
C TRP A 577 18.71 18.51 -8.63
N ASN A 578 19.43 17.76 -9.48
CA ASN A 578 20.60 18.24 -10.21
C ASN A 578 20.35 18.38 -11.73
N GLY A 579 19.30 17.73 -12.26
CA GLY A 579 18.98 17.79 -13.68
C GLY A 579 18.19 19.04 -14.07
N ASN A 580 18.25 19.42 -15.33
CA ASN A 580 17.46 20.50 -15.89
C ASN A 580 16.10 20.04 -16.37
N GLY A 581 15.15 20.98 -16.56
CA GLY A 581 13.83 20.71 -17.10
C GLY A 581 12.92 19.89 -16.18
N GLY A 582 13.31 19.71 -14.93
CA GLY A 582 12.56 18.91 -13.95
C GLY A 582 11.22 19.56 -13.59
N ARG A 583 10.24 18.72 -13.28
CA ARG A 583 8.89 19.16 -12.90
C ARG A 583 8.37 18.31 -11.76
N THR A 584 7.79 18.94 -10.73
CA THR A 584 7.11 18.24 -9.64
C THR A 584 5.71 18.83 -9.47
N TYR A 585 4.70 17.99 -9.61
CA TYR A 585 3.31 18.32 -9.32
C TYR A 585 2.89 17.57 -8.07
N PHE A 586 2.67 18.30 -7.01
CA PHE A 586 2.46 17.82 -5.66
C PHE A 586 3.73 17.26 -5.01
N TYR A 587 4.18 17.93 -3.97
CA TYR A 587 5.25 17.48 -3.09
C TYR A 587 4.78 17.54 -1.64
N GLN A 588 4.92 16.44 -0.91
CA GLN A 588 4.70 16.41 0.53
C GLN A 588 5.95 15.90 1.22
N ASN A 589 6.38 16.65 2.24
CA ASN A 589 7.52 16.31 3.05
C ASN A 589 7.18 16.47 4.53
N GLU A 590 7.71 15.57 5.31
CA GLU A 590 7.92 15.74 6.74
C GLU A 590 9.42 15.67 7.00
N MET A 591 9.97 16.68 7.68
CA MET A 591 11.36 16.69 8.09
C MET A 591 11.61 15.62 9.16
N PRO A 592 12.85 15.17 9.43
CA PRO A 592 13.08 14.17 10.46
C PRO A 592 12.57 14.69 11.81
N TYR A 593 11.86 13.83 12.56
CA TYR A 593 11.28 14.18 13.85
C TYR A 593 12.30 14.13 14.98
N ASP A 594 13.38 13.37 14.81
CA ASP A 594 14.25 12.87 15.83
C ASP A 594 15.68 13.47 15.94
N PRO A 595 16.00 14.65 15.36
CA PRO A 595 17.28 15.28 15.66
C PRO A 595 17.41 15.51 17.16
N PRO A 596 18.47 14.98 17.82
CA PRO A 596 18.62 15.09 19.28
C PRO A 596 18.89 16.53 19.70
N ASN A 597 19.53 17.32 18.86
CA ASN A 597 19.78 18.75 19.03
C ASN A 597 20.17 19.38 17.69
N GLN A 598 20.29 20.71 17.64
CA GLN A 598 20.65 21.42 16.43
C GLN A 598 22.04 21.05 15.93
N ALA A 599 23.00 20.84 16.81
CA ALA A 599 24.38 20.49 16.41
C ALA A 599 24.47 19.18 15.65
N ALA A 600 23.56 18.23 15.93
CA ALA A 600 23.48 16.96 15.22
C ALA A 600 22.82 17.08 13.84
N TRP A 601 22.18 18.23 13.54
CA TRP A 601 21.46 18.45 12.32
C TRP A 601 21.81 19.80 11.70
N MET A 602 23.03 19.89 11.19
CA MET A 602 23.62 21.07 10.54
C MET A 602 24.12 20.74 9.15
N ASN A 603 23.91 21.66 8.21
CA ASN A 603 24.50 21.63 6.88
C ASN A 603 25.55 22.74 6.79
N GLY A 604 26.79 22.43 7.17
CA GLY A 604 27.81 23.45 7.37
C GLY A 604 27.39 24.45 8.46
N SER A 605 27.25 25.70 8.13
CA SER A 605 26.76 26.77 9.01
C SER A 605 25.22 26.92 8.98
N THR A 606 24.53 26.22 8.07
CA THR A 606 23.06 26.28 7.92
C THR A 606 22.39 25.33 8.88
N GLN A 607 21.36 25.79 9.58
CA GLN A 607 20.56 24.96 10.47
C GLN A 607 19.66 24.01 9.67
N GLY A 608 19.90 22.71 9.83
CA GLY A 608 19.15 21.68 9.15
C GLY A 608 19.41 21.60 7.65
N TYR A 609 18.61 20.75 7.00
CA TYR A 609 18.64 20.52 5.56
C TYR A 609 17.28 20.86 4.96
N ALA A 610 17.28 21.52 3.81
CA ALA A 610 16.04 21.75 3.07
C ALA A 610 15.37 20.45 2.68
N ALA A 611 14.05 20.47 2.63
CA ALA A 611 13.26 19.36 2.12
C ALA A 611 13.49 19.14 0.62
N TYR A 612 13.63 20.22 -0.12
CA TYR A 612 13.76 20.19 -1.58
C TYR A 612 14.90 21.10 -2.00
N LYS A 613 15.97 20.51 -2.52
CA LYS A 613 17.16 21.23 -2.98
C LYS A 613 17.27 21.13 -4.49
N VAL A 614 17.20 22.27 -5.17
CA VAL A 614 17.57 22.40 -6.59
C VAL A 614 19.00 22.92 -6.64
N ALA A 615 19.89 22.19 -7.33
CA ALA A 615 21.31 22.53 -7.42
C ALA A 615 21.51 23.89 -8.11
N ASN A 616 22.56 24.60 -7.72
CA ASN A 616 22.86 25.93 -8.26
C ASN A 616 23.12 25.95 -9.78
N SER A 617 23.50 24.80 -10.35
CA SER A 617 23.72 24.62 -11.79
C SER A 617 22.43 24.51 -12.60
N VAL A 618 21.28 24.28 -11.95
CA VAL A 618 20.01 24.10 -12.63
C VAL A 618 19.47 25.46 -13.11
N THR A 619 19.11 25.52 -14.38
CA THR A 619 18.59 26.73 -15.03
C THR A 619 17.10 26.64 -15.38
N SER A 620 16.47 25.47 -15.28
CA SER A 620 15.06 25.25 -15.57
C SER A 620 14.47 24.21 -14.63
N HIS A 621 13.41 24.57 -13.91
CA HIS A 621 12.70 23.68 -12.99
C HIS A 621 11.31 24.25 -12.65
N GLN A 622 10.33 23.36 -12.35
CA GLN A 622 9.00 23.79 -11.94
C GLN A 622 8.46 22.91 -10.81
N VAL A 623 7.87 23.53 -9.81
CA VAL A 623 7.14 22.84 -8.72
C VAL A 623 5.79 23.51 -8.52
N TYR A 624 4.74 22.71 -8.44
CA TYR A 624 3.38 23.15 -8.14
C TYR A 624 2.81 22.36 -6.97
N GLY A 625 2.33 23.04 -5.94
CA GLY A 625 1.68 22.42 -4.81
C GLY A 625 2.66 21.72 -3.87
N PHE A 626 3.46 22.49 -3.19
CA PHE A 626 4.49 22.03 -2.26
C PHE A 626 4.00 22.14 -0.81
N GLY A 627 4.32 21.13 0.01
CA GLY A 627 4.16 21.17 1.46
C GLY A 627 5.37 20.54 2.17
N SER A 628 5.84 21.23 3.22
CA SER A 628 6.89 20.69 4.09
C SER A 628 6.54 20.96 5.55
N TYR A 629 6.65 19.92 6.39
CA TYR A 629 6.24 19.95 7.77
C TYR A 629 7.39 19.62 8.70
N CYS A 630 7.43 20.29 9.86
CA CYS A 630 8.32 19.89 10.95
C CYS A 630 7.52 19.49 12.19
N TYR A 631 8.05 18.51 12.90
CA TYR A 631 7.61 18.08 14.21
C TYR A 631 8.82 17.54 14.98
N PHE A 632 9.66 18.46 15.47
CA PHE A 632 10.89 18.10 16.18
C PHE A 632 10.57 17.72 17.63
N ASN A 633 9.98 16.53 17.79
CA ASN A 633 9.41 16.09 19.07
C ASN A 633 10.46 15.59 20.09
N VAL A 634 11.68 15.29 19.65
CA VAL A 634 12.80 14.98 20.56
C VAL A 634 13.39 16.24 21.15
N ASN A 635 13.51 17.29 20.34
CA ASN A 635 14.00 18.60 20.80
C ASN A 635 13.33 19.72 20.00
N SER A 636 12.33 20.36 20.59
CA SER A 636 11.51 21.38 19.93
C SER A 636 12.26 22.71 19.65
N SER A 637 13.49 22.86 20.16
CA SER A 637 14.32 24.02 19.83
C SER A 637 15.04 23.92 18.49
N VAL A 638 15.00 22.75 17.84
CA VAL A 638 15.59 22.52 16.53
C VAL A 638 14.85 23.37 15.48
N ALA A 639 15.61 23.91 14.53
CA ALA A 639 15.09 24.67 13.41
C ALA A 639 15.71 24.21 12.10
N ALA A 640 14.91 24.28 11.03
CA ALA A 640 15.37 24.24 9.65
C ALA A 640 15.39 25.65 9.09
N GLU A 641 16.49 26.04 8.47
CA GLU A 641 16.61 27.39 7.89
C GLU A 641 15.68 27.57 6.69
N HIS A 642 15.58 26.56 5.82
CA HIS A 642 14.79 26.62 4.60
C HIS A 642 14.01 25.32 4.39
N ALA A 643 12.79 25.41 3.85
CA ALA A 643 12.11 24.24 3.30
C ALA A 643 12.60 23.92 1.89
N ILE A 644 12.87 24.94 1.09
CA ILE A 644 13.40 24.82 -0.27
C ILE A 644 14.69 25.66 -0.39
N GLU A 645 15.70 25.09 -1.02
CA GLU A 645 16.87 25.83 -1.49
C GLU A 645 16.97 25.71 -3.02
N ALA A 646 17.04 26.84 -3.69
CA ALA A 646 17.03 26.89 -5.14
C ALA A 646 17.85 28.06 -5.67
N PRO A 647 18.40 27.99 -6.92
CA PRO A 647 19.02 29.16 -7.54
C PRO A 647 17.99 30.25 -7.79
N ASN A 648 18.42 31.51 -7.69
CA ASN A 648 17.60 32.65 -8.06
C ASN A 648 17.63 32.84 -9.58
N ASN A 649 16.75 32.11 -10.27
CA ASN A 649 16.64 32.11 -11.73
C ASN A 649 15.16 32.16 -12.13
N ALA A 650 14.81 33.03 -13.06
CA ALA A 650 13.42 33.23 -13.49
C ALA A 650 12.75 31.96 -14.05
N ASN A 651 13.55 30.97 -14.50
CA ASN A 651 13.06 29.69 -15.02
C ASN A 651 13.09 28.54 -14.00
N VAL A 652 13.49 28.80 -12.77
CA VAL A 652 13.40 27.87 -11.63
C VAL A 652 12.26 28.36 -10.75
N LYS A 653 11.05 27.81 -10.97
CA LYS A 653 9.78 28.35 -10.48
C LYS A 653 9.12 27.42 -9.47
N PHE A 654 8.63 28.02 -8.40
CA PHE A 654 7.83 27.35 -7.38
C PHE A 654 6.50 28.07 -7.23
N LYS A 655 5.40 27.30 -7.24
CA LYS A 655 4.04 27.81 -7.11
C LYS A 655 3.31 27.11 -5.97
N ASP A 656 2.60 27.91 -5.15
CA ASP A 656 1.66 27.44 -4.14
C ASP A 656 2.31 26.51 -3.11
N MET A 657 3.15 27.09 -2.26
CA MET A 657 3.92 26.41 -1.24
C MET A 657 3.37 26.68 0.16
N VAL A 658 3.33 25.64 0.98
CA VAL A 658 2.99 25.73 2.41
C VAL A 658 4.08 25.09 3.25
N THR A 659 4.41 25.71 4.37
CA THR A 659 5.21 25.09 5.44
C THR A 659 4.39 25.08 6.72
N VAL A 660 4.54 24.01 7.50
CA VAL A 660 3.78 23.80 8.73
C VAL A 660 4.68 23.34 9.86
N SER A 661 4.55 23.97 11.02
CA SER A 661 5.06 23.45 12.28
C SER A 661 3.91 22.70 12.98
N LEU A 662 3.94 21.39 12.94
CA LEU A 662 2.89 20.54 13.48
C LEU A 662 2.80 20.72 15.00
N GLY A 663 1.63 21.18 15.47
CA GLY A 663 1.44 21.54 16.88
C GLY A 663 2.37 22.62 17.40
N GLY A 664 3.04 23.37 16.53
CA GLY A 664 4.04 24.36 16.90
C GLY A 664 5.36 23.80 17.43
N THR A 665 5.65 22.52 17.13
CA THR A 665 6.82 21.81 17.65
C THR A 665 7.98 21.88 16.68
N GLY A 666 8.86 22.84 16.88
CA GLY A 666 9.99 23.15 15.99
C GLY A 666 9.71 24.32 15.06
N THR A 667 10.70 24.66 14.25
CA THR A 667 10.65 25.84 13.37
C THR A 667 11.17 25.54 11.98
N ILE A 668 10.45 25.99 10.94
CA ILE A 668 10.96 26.20 9.59
C ILE A 668 11.01 27.71 9.38
N ARG A 669 12.22 28.26 9.20
CA ARG A 669 12.39 29.72 9.19
C ARG A 669 11.90 30.38 7.92
N HIS A 670 12.15 29.74 6.78
CA HIS A 670 11.78 30.27 5.46
C HIS A 670 11.22 29.18 4.56
N VAL A 671 10.36 29.57 3.62
CA VAL A 671 9.78 28.64 2.64
C VAL A 671 10.79 28.35 1.51
N VAL A 672 11.25 29.37 0.79
CA VAL A 672 12.27 29.23 -0.27
C VAL A 672 13.40 30.20 -0.01
N ASN A 673 14.60 29.70 0.18
CA ASN A 673 15.77 30.51 0.53
C ASN A 673 15.42 31.45 1.72
N ASP A 674 15.55 32.76 1.56
CA ASP A 674 15.22 33.74 2.60
C ASP A 674 13.80 34.32 2.47
N ARG A 675 12.91 33.66 1.70
CA ARG A 675 11.56 34.17 1.41
C ARG A 675 10.48 33.32 2.05
N GLY A 676 9.46 33.99 2.60
CA GLY A 676 8.31 33.35 3.27
C GLY A 676 8.63 32.79 4.65
N GLY A 677 7.60 32.49 5.40
CA GLY A 677 7.72 31.96 6.76
C GLY A 677 7.81 33.07 7.84
N PRO A 678 8.13 32.68 9.10
CA PRO A 678 8.39 31.33 9.59
C PRO A 678 7.12 30.51 9.86
N SER A 679 7.31 29.19 10.00
CA SER A 679 6.35 28.28 10.63
C SER A 679 6.92 27.83 11.98
N ASN A 680 6.20 28.08 13.08
CA ASN A 680 6.67 27.83 14.44
C ASN A 680 5.48 27.79 15.43
N SER A 681 5.77 27.84 16.72
CA SER A 681 4.74 27.83 17.76
C SER A 681 3.82 29.07 17.76
N ALA A 682 4.28 30.21 17.23
CA ALA A 682 3.48 31.45 17.15
C ALA A 682 2.62 31.49 15.88
N THR A 683 3.14 30.94 14.78
CA THR A 683 2.46 30.86 13.49
C THR A 683 2.70 29.46 12.89
N ASN A 684 1.73 28.56 13.05
CA ASN A 684 1.90 27.18 12.65
C ASN A 684 2.05 27.00 11.14
N VAL A 685 1.38 27.82 10.34
CA VAL A 685 1.29 27.68 8.88
C VAL A 685 1.81 28.95 8.21
N ALA A 686 2.67 28.78 7.22
CA ALA A 686 3.13 29.86 6.35
C ALA A 686 2.94 29.46 4.88
N ASN A 687 2.46 30.41 4.08
CA ASN A 687 2.22 30.21 2.66
C ASN A 687 3.11 31.16 1.84
N LEU A 688 3.54 30.68 0.68
CA LEU A 688 4.20 31.48 -0.35
C LEU A 688 3.62 31.11 -1.72
N VAL A 689 3.01 32.07 -2.40
CA VAL A 689 2.27 31.81 -3.65
C VAL A 689 3.20 31.56 -4.81
N SER A 690 4.36 32.22 -4.85
CA SER A 690 5.33 32.05 -5.95
C SER A 690 6.75 32.40 -5.54
N TYR A 691 7.70 31.76 -6.21
CA TYR A 691 9.13 32.08 -6.15
C TYR A 691 9.75 31.84 -7.54
N PRO A 692 10.66 32.62 -8.10
CA PRO A 692 11.03 33.96 -7.66
C PRO A 692 9.90 34.98 -7.77
#